data_f323d132eff1684dfb0bdbbb13bef448
#
_entry.id   f323d132eff1684dfb0bdbbb13bef448
#
_cell.length_a   1.000
_cell.length_b   1.000
_cell.length_c   1.000
_cell.angle_alpha   90.00
_cell.angle_beta   90.00
_cell.angle_gamma   90.00
#
_symmetry.space_group_name_H-M   'P 1'
#
loop_
_entity.id
_entity.type
_entity.pdbx_description
1 polymer ?
#
loop_
_entity_poly.entity_id
_entity_poly.type
_entity_poly.pdbx_seq_one_letter_code
_entity_poly.pdbx_strand_id
1 'polypeptide(L)'
;MIILKNITLRNFLSIGALTQAVDLDKKDLTLILGENLDLGGDGARNGTGKTTLIQGLSYALFGIAINNIRKDNLVNRTNAKGMMVTLEFSVNGIEYKIERGRKPNVLRFYVNNQQQKTVDDAQGENKETQAQIEKIICMTSDMFNHIVALNTYSEPFLAMKTNDQRNIIEQLLGITLLSEKAEIIKSMIKTTKDDIQAEEYKIKGIEEANVRVSNQIESVKRRHTLWLAKYNSDLEYLTKQHDELAKINIEAELLAHNELTIYNQKKNKLDAYNSVLARQVAWDQKRNKDLSDLNANYLKFNSIDIDVELQAHANLAIYNQLEANINMTTTMITRQENDIAKESKLVDKLKKEVETLEEHKCHTCGQDFHDDKHKQVLDEKLTLLKNARDELLNLQAAIAISKKELTDYTSQLGNKPTTFYKTETEAIKHSSQLETMLGAISAKEKEVNPYDDQLSEQENIDPGVMPVTIYDTEAQAIKHNSQLINLLEQITKQYESTSPYLDQISEMETHALQEINFDSINKLTKVLEHQKFLLDILTNKDSFVRKKIVEQNLSYLNLRLTNYLDKIGLPHQVVFKNDMTVEITELGRELDFGNLSRGEANRLILGLSFAFRDVWENLYQPINTLFIDELIDSGLDTMGVENSIAILKDMSRRRQKSIWLVSHREELAGRVPNILKVIKEGGYTSYNSAVDVQ
;
A
#
# COMPACT_ATOMS: atom_id res chain seq x y z
N MET A 1 4.43 -1.73 -19.10
CA MET A 1 4.18 -2.82 -20.06
C MET A 1 5.31 -3.81 -19.99
N ILE A 2 4.97 -5.10 -19.98
CA ILE A 2 5.94 -6.21 -20.04
C ILE A 2 6.15 -6.54 -21.53
N ILE A 3 7.38 -6.49 -21.96
CA ILE A 3 7.75 -6.79 -23.36
C ILE A 3 8.69 -7.99 -23.33
N LEU A 4 8.18 -9.14 -23.72
CA LEU A 4 9.02 -10.31 -23.97
C LEU A 4 9.74 -10.10 -25.31
N LYS A 5 11.07 -10.17 -25.28
CA LYS A 5 11.92 -9.83 -26.43
C LYS A 5 12.44 -11.10 -27.13
N ASN A 6 13.36 -11.75 -26.51
CA ASN A 6 14.03 -12.89 -27.10
C ASN A 6 14.01 -14.10 -26.16
N ILE A 7 13.78 -15.25 -26.71
CA ILE A 7 13.99 -16.52 -26.03
C ILE A 7 15.02 -17.36 -26.77
N THR A 8 15.96 -17.94 -26.03
CA THR A 8 16.89 -18.92 -26.57
C THR A 8 16.75 -20.23 -25.84
N LEU A 9 16.81 -21.31 -26.62
CA LEU A 9 16.60 -22.68 -26.16
C LEU A 9 17.76 -23.54 -26.59
N ARG A 10 18.32 -24.31 -25.67
CA ARG A 10 19.38 -25.26 -25.92
C ARG A 10 19.16 -26.52 -25.11
N ASN A 11 19.29 -27.69 -25.74
CA ASN A 11 19.08 -29.00 -25.11
C ASN A 11 17.74 -29.09 -24.33
N PHE A 12 16.72 -28.43 -24.86
CA PHE A 12 15.40 -28.33 -24.22
C PHE A 12 14.36 -29.11 -25.04
N LEU A 13 13.80 -30.18 -24.47
CA LEU A 13 12.87 -31.09 -25.13
C LEU A 13 13.43 -31.61 -26.45
N SER A 14 12.83 -31.28 -27.58
CA SER A 14 13.27 -31.67 -28.92
C SER A 14 14.39 -30.81 -29.50
N ILE A 15 14.72 -29.68 -28.86
CA ILE A 15 15.84 -28.83 -29.30
C ILE A 15 17.17 -29.44 -28.85
N GLY A 16 18.11 -29.51 -29.76
CA GLY A 16 19.45 -30.12 -29.56
C GLY A 16 20.46 -29.12 -28.98
N ALA A 17 21.74 -29.43 -29.22
CA ALA A 17 22.89 -28.65 -28.74
C ALA A 17 23.03 -27.28 -29.43
N LEU A 18 22.52 -27.18 -30.68
CA LEU A 18 22.44 -25.88 -31.37
C LEU A 18 21.40 -25.01 -30.74
N THR A 19 21.83 -23.85 -30.26
CA THR A 19 20.93 -22.88 -29.64
C THR A 19 19.94 -22.33 -30.67
N GLN A 20 18.67 -22.44 -30.38
CA GLN A 20 17.60 -21.84 -31.16
C GLN A 20 17.19 -20.53 -30.49
N ALA A 21 17.04 -19.46 -31.26
CA ALA A 21 16.63 -18.17 -30.82
C ALA A 21 15.35 -17.76 -31.55
N VAL A 22 14.40 -17.19 -30.79
CA VAL A 22 13.15 -16.67 -31.35
C VAL A 22 12.92 -15.26 -30.76
N ASP A 23 12.76 -14.31 -31.68
CA ASP A 23 12.32 -12.97 -31.34
C ASP A 23 10.82 -13.00 -31.05
N LEU A 24 10.44 -12.67 -29.81
CA LEU A 24 9.06 -12.69 -29.31
C LEU A 24 8.34 -11.36 -29.50
N ASP A 25 9.06 -10.28 -29.80
CA ASP A 25 8.49 -8.94 -29.99
C ASP A 25 8.10 -8.66 -31.45
N LYS A 26 7.75 -9.71 -32.16
CA LYS A 26 7.19 -9.54 -33.52
C LYS A 26 5.76 -9.03 -33.41
N LYS A 27 5.60 -7.76 -33.68
CA LYS A 27 4.26 -7.16 -33.84
C LYS A 27 3.54 -7.91 -34.96
N ASP A 28 2.28 -8.16 -34.77
CA ASP A 28 1.40 -8.91 -35.63
C ASP A 28 1.22 -10.41 -35.27
N LEU A 29 0.30 -11.04 -35.96
CA LEU A 29 -0.02 -12.44 -35.79
C LEU A 29 1.00 -13.30 -36.51
N THR A 30 1.68 -14.15 -35.76
CA THR A 30 2.63 -15.13 -36.26
C THR A 30 2.04 -16.53 -36.16
N LEU A 31 1.97 -17.24 -37.26
CA LEU A 31 1.58 -18.64 -37.29
C LEU A 31 2.82 -19.55 -37.12
N ILE A 32 2.75 -20.46 -36.15
CA ILE A 32 3.76 -21.48 -35.92
C ILE A 32 3.31 -22.76 -36.61
N LEU A 33 3.99 -23.12 -37.66
CA LEU A 33 3.75 -24.34 -38.44
C LEU A 33 4.86 -25.35 -38.22
N GLY A 34 4.48 -26.61 -38.06
CA GLY A 34 5.44 -27.72 -37.97
C GLY A 34 5.67 -28.36 -39.31
N GLU A 35 6.92 -28.77 -39.54
CA GLU A 35 7.33 -29.61 -40.67
C GLU A 35 8.21 -30.72 -40.13
N ASN A 36 7.76 -31.97 -40.23
CA ASN A 36 8.48 -33.12 -39.68
C ASN A 36 9.16 -33.91 -40.81
N LEU A 37 10.41 -33.62 -41.06
CA LEU A 37 11.20 -34.27 -42.09
C LEU A 37 11.53 -35.74 -41.74
N ASP A 38 11.53 -36.07 -40.43
CA ASP A 38 11.79 -37.46 -39.98
C ASP A 38 10.63 -38.41 -40.35
N LEU A 39 9.42 -37.87 -40.60
CA LEU A 39 8.25 -38.64 -40.97
C LEU A 39 7.83 -38.47 -42.44
N GLY A 40 8.73 -38.01 -43.30
CA GLY A 40 8.49 -37.89 -44.74
C GLY A 40 8.18 -36.45 -45.21
N GLY A 41 8.23 -35.48 -44.38
CA GLY A 41 8.19 -34.03 -44.70
C GLY A 41 6.81 -33.50 -45.06
N ASP A 42 6.25 -33.90 -46.15
CA ASP A 42 5.04 -33.30 -46.72
C ASP A 42 3.76 -33.74 -45.94
N GLY A 43 3.16 -32.84 -45.24
CA GLY A 43 1.96 -33.07 -44.42
C GLY A 43 2.18 -33.65 -43.02
N ALA A 44 3.38 -34.06 -42.63
CA ALA A 44 3.69 -34.54 -41.29
C ALA A 44 4.04 -33.40 -40.37
N ARG A 45 3.07 -32.95 -39.52
CA ARG A 45 3.18 -31.74 -38.70
C ARG A 45 3.24 -31.96 -37.22
N ASN A 46 2.97 -33.18 -36.79
CA ASN A 46 2.95 -33.56 -35.39
C ASN A 46 4.35 -33.88 -34.86
N GLY A 47 4.55 -33.61 -33.58
CA GLY A 47 5.79 -33.93 -32.90
C GLY A 47 7.02 -33.11 -33.34
N THR A 48 6.82 -32.00 -34.05
CA THR A 48 7.90 -31.10 -34.50
C THR A 48 8.48 -30.23 -33.40
N GLY A 49 7.78 -30.06 -32.26
CA GLY A 49 8.23 -29.21 -31.18
C GLY A 49 7.64 -27.78 -31.21
N LYS A 50 6.49 -27.59 -31.85
CA LYS A 50 5.79 -26.28 -31.86
C LYS A 50 5.53 -25.74 -30.45
N THR A 51 4.98 -26.57 -29.57
CA THR A 51 4.71 -26.24 -28.17
C THR A 51 5.98 -26.04 -27.35
N THR A 52 7.15 -26.49 -27.83
CA THR A 52 8.41 -26.36 -27.09
C THR A 52 8.79 -24.91 -26.80
N LEU A 53 8.43 -23.99 -27.69
CA LEU A 53 8.67 -22.57 -27.51
C LEU A 53 7.91 -22.05 -26.28
N ILE A 54 6.62 -22.36 -26.17
CA ILE A 54 5.75 -21.95 -25.09
C ILE A 54 6.18 -22.57 -23.76
N GLN A 55 6.55 -23.85 -23.81
CA GLN A 55 7.07 -24.55 -22.63
C GLN A 55 8.40 -23.96 -22.14
N GLY A 56 9.27 -23.57 -23.10
CA GLY A 56 10.51 -22.87 -22.78
C GLY A 56 10.25 -21.53 -22.08
N LEU A 57 9.28 -20.81 -22.57
CA LEU A 57 8.86 -19.53 -21.94
C LEU A 57 8.34 -19.72 -20.51
N SER A 58 7.42 -20.67 -20.32
CA SER A 58 6.92 -21.03 -18.99
C SER A 58 8.04 -21.50 -18.06
N TYR A 59 8.94 -22.33 -18.59
CA TYR A 59 10.09 -22.81 -17.82
C TYR A 59 11.04 -21.67 -17.45
N ALA A 60 11.30 -20.73 -18.35
CA ALA A 60 12.14 -19.57 -18.05
C ALA A 60 11.55 -18.73 -16.91
N LEU A 61 10.26 -18.40 -17.00
CA LEU A 61 9.59 -17.53 -16.05
C LEU A 61 9.33 -18.22 -14.70
N PHE A 62 8.79 -19.45 -14.71
CA PHE A 62 8.27 -20.11 -13.50
C PHE A 62 9.06 -21.36 -13.08
N GLY A 63 9.97 -21.85 -13.91
CA GLY A 63 10.72 -23.08 -13.66
C GLY A 63 9.91 -24.36 -13.77
N ILE A 64 8.73 -24.29 -14.39
CA ILE A 64 7.82 -25.39 -14.67
C ILE A 64 7.37 -25.37 -16.14
N ALA A 65 7.11 -26.50 -16.70
CA ALA A 65 6.51 -26.60 -18.04
C ALA A 65 4.98 -26.58 -17.93
N ILE A 66 4.31 -26.09 -18.96
CA ILE A 66 2.84 -25.95 -19.01
C ILE A 66 2.13 -27.29 -18.79
N ASN A 67 2.66 -28.38 -19.35
CA ASN A 67 2.06 -29.71 -19.29
C ASN A 67 2.54 -30.57 -18.12
N ASN A 68 3.03 -29.96 -17.04
CA ASN A 68 3.51 -30.62 -15.82
C ASN A 68 4.58 -31.70 -16.04
N ILE A 69 5.34 -31.61 -17.13
CA ILE A 69 6.50 -32.49 -17.37
C ILE A 69 7.50 -32.31 -16.24
N ARG A 70 7.97 -33.41 -15.68
CA ARG A 70 9.05 -33.39 -14.68
C ARG A 70 10.27 -32.65 -15.23
N LYS A 71 10.86 -31.77 -14.42
CA LYS A 71 11.97 -30.90 -14.83
C LYS A 71 13.12 -31.65 -15.50
N ASP A 72 13.42 -32.87 -15.06
CA ASP A 72 14.47 -33.70 -15.66
C ASP A 72 14.13 -34.20 -17.06
N ASN A 73 12.85 -34.35 -17.37
CA ASN A 73 12.36 -34.77 -18.69
C ASN A 73 12.30 -33.62 -19.70
N LEU A 74 12.53 -32.38 -19.24
CA LEU A 74 12.68 -31.22 -20.13
C LEU A 74 14.05 -31.20 -20.82
N VAL A 75 15.04 -31.88 -20.23
CA VAL A 75 16.36 -32.01 -20.83
C VAL A 75 16.24 -32.86 -22.09
N ASN A 76 16.83 -32.40 -23.18
CA ASN A 76 16.86 -33.17 -24.43
C ASN A 76 17.35 -34.59 -24.16
N ARG A 77 16.58 -35.59 -24.60
CA ARG A 77 16.82 -37.01 -24.28
C ARG A 77 18.11 -37.54 -24.86
N THR A 78 18.47 -37.07 -26.04
CA THR A 78 19.68 -37.51 -26.75
C THR A 78 20.92 -36.94 -26.09
N ASN A 79 20.92 -35.65 -25.80
CA ASN A 79 22.08 -34.95 -25.22
C ASN A 79 22.18 -35.10 -23.70
N ALA A 80 21.07 -35.34 -23.03
CA ALA A 80 20.90 -35.64 -21.59
C ALA A 80 21.56 -34.66 -20.62
N LYS A 81 22.10 -33.54 -21.07
CA LYS A 81 22.83 -32.54 -20.27
C LYS A 81 22.82 -31.16 -20.92
N GLY A 82 23.24 -30.16 -20.14
CA GLY A 82 23.49 -28.82 -20.64
C GLY A 82 22.23 -28.09 -21.14
N MET A 83 21.06 -28.40 -20.57
CA MET A 83 19.84 -27.68 -20.88
C MET A 83 19.96 -26.26 -20.44
N MET A 84 19.62 -25.29 -21.30
CA MET A 84 19.59 -23.88 -21.00
C MET A 84 18.43 -23.19 -21.73
N VAL A 85 17.67 -22.43 -21.01
CA VAL A 85 16.65 -21.51 -21.53
C VAL A 85 17.03 -20.12 -21.08
N THR A 86 17.12 -19.16 -22.00
CA THR A 86 17.36 -17.77 -21.70
C THR A 86 16.19 -16.96 -22.23
N LEU A 87 15.66 -16.09 -21.39
CA LEU A 87 14.60 -15.15 -21.73
C LEU A 87 15.07 -13.73 -21.47
N GLU A 88 14.95 -12.89 -22.47
CA GLU A 88 15.17 -11.44 -22.37
C GLU A 88 13.82 -10.73 -22.48
N PHE A 89 13.57 -9.83 -21.55
CA PHE A 89 12.34 -9.05 -21.50
C PHE A 89 12.59 -7.70 -20.87
N SER A 90 11.66 -6.77 -21.07
CA SER A 90 11.69 -5.49 -20.37
C SER A 90 10.38 -5.19 -19.68
N VAL A 91 10.45 -4.48 -18.57
CA VAL A 91 9.30 -3.99 -17.83
C VAL A 91 9.50 -2.49 -17.57
N ASN A 92 8.62 -1.67 -18.11
CA ASN A 92 8.71 -0.21 -17.97
C ASN A 92 10.07 0.38 -18.36
N GLY A 93 10.71 -0.17 -19.37
CA GLY A 93 12.01 0.30 -19.88
C GLY A 93 13.22 -0.26 -19.13
N ILE A 94 13.03 -1.04 -18.09
CA ILE A 94 14.13 -1.77 -17.42
C ILE A 94 14.29 -3.12 -18.10
N GLU A 95 15.53 -3.44 -18.46
CA GLU A 95 15.88 -4.69 -19.14
C GLU A 95 16.15 -5.81 -18.13
N TYR A 96 15.56 -6.95 -18.39
CA TYR A 96 15.69 -8.15 -17.57
C TYR A 96 16.14 -9.33 -18.43
N LYS A 97 16.94 -10.20 -17.85
CA LYS A 97 17.33 -11.46 -18.46
C LYS A 97 17.29 -12.59 -17.44
N ILE A 98 16.66 -13.69 -17.80
CA ILE A 98 16.62 -14.91 -17.00
C ILE A 98 17.39 -15.99 -17.76
N GLU A 99 18.32 -16.64 -17.09
CA GLU A 99 18.99 -17.84 -17.57
C GLU A 99 18.64 -19.01 -16.65
N ARG A 100 17.92 -19.98 -17.18
CA ARG A 100 17.49 -21.14 -16.41
C ARG A 100 17.93 -22.44 -17.08
N GLY A 101 18.70 -23.23 -16.35
CA GLY A 101 19.27 -24.45 -16.82
C GLY A 101 18.95 -25.69 -15.99
N ARG A 102 19.17 -26.85 -16.59
CA ARG A 102 19.09 -28.14 -15.90
C ARG A 102 20.23 -29.03 -16.37
N LYS A 103 20.85 -29.78 -15.44
CA LYS A 103 22.04 -30.61 -15.65
C LYS A 103 23.20 -29.83 -16.32
N PRO A 104 23.76 -28.80 -15.60
CA PRO A 104 23.57 -28.47 -14.22
C PRO A 104 22.31 -27.62 -13.95
N ASN A 105 21.86 -27.56 -12.66
CA ASN A 105 20.79 -26.68 -12.24
C ASN A 105 21.31 -25.24 -12.15
N VAL A 106 20.72 -24.32 -12.92
CA VAL A 106 21.13 -22.93 -13.00
C VAL A 106 19.88 -22.06 -12.95
N LEU A 107 19.90 -21.02 -12.15
CA LEU A 107 18.99 -19.88 -12.26
C LEU A 107 19.80 -18.61 -12.03
N ARG A 108 19.91 -17.79 -13.09
CA ARG A 108 20.54 -16.48 -13.01
C ARG A 108 19.54 -15.43 -13.47
N PHE A 109 19.50 -14.35 -12.74
CA PHE A 109 18.63 -13.23 -13.02
C PHE A 109 19.45 -11.96 -13.16
N TYR A 110 19.20 -11.20 -14.23
CA TYR A 110 19.91 -9.96 -14.53
C TYR A 110 18.94 -8.81 -14.66
N VAL A 111 19.36 -7.65 -14.17
CA VAL A 111 18.68 -6.37 -14.32
C VAL A 111 19.66 -5.40 -14.98
N ASN A 112 19.30 -4.82 -16.13
CA ASN A 112 20.16 -3.95 -16.94
C ASN A 112 21.57 -4.56 -17.16
N ASN A 113 21.62 -5.83 -17.52
CA ASN A 113 22.84 -6.63 -17.73
C ASN A 113 23.69 -6.89 -16.47
N GLN A 114 23.25 -6.49 -15.29
CA GLN A 114 23.91 -6.80 -14.03
C GLN A 114 23.24 -8.01 -13.37
N GLN A 115 24.03 -9.06 -13.12
CA GLN A 115 23.51 -10.22 -12.41
C GLN A 115 23.16 -9.85 -10.98
N GLN A 116 21.93 -10.17 -10.59
CA GLN A 116 21.47 -10.03 -9.21
C GLN A 116 21.98 -11.22 -8.39
N LYS A 117 22.79 -10.93 -7.39
CA LYS A 117 23.24 -11.94 -6.44
C LYS A 117 22.21 -12.01 -5.33
N THR A 118 21.54 -13.13 -5.18
CA THR A 118 20.69 -13.45 -4.04
C THR A 118 21.48 -14.31 -3.06
N VAL A 119 21.07 -14.34 -1.81
CA VAL A 119 21.65 -15.17 -0.74
C VAL A 119 21.60 -16.67 -1.12
N ASP A 120 20.70 -17.02 -2.03
CA ASP A 120 20.48 -18.36 -2.56
C ASP A 120 21.65 -18.93 -3.38
N ASP A 121 22.54 -18.10 -3.90
CA ASP A 121 23.72 -18.56 -4.68
C ASP A 121 24.63 -19.49 -3.86
N ALA A 122 24.54 -19.43 -2.53
CA ALA A 122 25.35 -20.24 -1.61
C ALA A 122 24.71 -21.59 -1.20
N GLN A 123 23.37 -21.75 -1.35
CA GLN A 123 22.62 -22.91 -0.84
C GLN A 123 21.84 -23.69 -1.91
N GLY A 124 21.86 -23.28 -3.19
CA GLY A 124 21.18 -23.98 -4.29
C GLY A 124 19.64 -23.87 -4.26
N GLU A 125 19.05 -23.09 -3.38
CA GLU A 125 17.61 -22.81 -3.35
C GLU A 125 17.29 -21.51 -4.12
N ASN A 126 16.67 -21.69 -5.29
CA ASN A 126 16.31 -20.56 -6.18
C ASN A 126 14.98 -19.88 -5.82
N LYS A 127 14.53 -19.98 -4.57
CA LYS A 127 13.20 -19.50 -4.16
C LYS A 127 13.10 -17.99 -4.16
N GLU A 128 14.10 -17.29 -3.63
CA GLU A 128 14.10 -15.82 -3.58
C GLU A 128 14.17 -15.20 -4.97
N THR A 129 15.05 -15.72 -5.82
CA THR A 129 15.17 -15.31 -7.21
C THR A 129 13.85 -15.54 -7.96
N GLN A 130 13.21 -16.70 -7.74
CA GLN A 130 11.90 -16.98 -8.33
C GLN A 130 10.83 -16.01 -7.86
N ALA A 131 10.77 -15.72 -6.56
CA ALA A 131 9.84 -14.76 -6.01
C ALA A 131 10.05 -13.33 -6.55
N GLN A 132 11.32 -12.94 -6.79
CA GLN A 132 11.63 -11.66 -7.44
C GLN A 132 11.12 -11.62 -8.88
N ILE A 133 11.32 -12.68 -9.65
CA ILE A 133 10.83 -12.79 -11.02
C ILE A 133 9.30 -12.65 -11.04
N GLU A 134 8.59 -13.44 -10.21
CA GLU A 134 7.13 -13.42 -10.13
C GLU A 134 6.59 -12.04 -9.69
N LYS A 135 7.28 -11.39 -8.77
CA LYS A 135 6.95 -10.03 -8.34
C LYS A 135 7.09 -8.99 -9.46
N ILE A 136 8.11 -9.13 -10.31
CA ILE A 136 8.35 -8.20 -11.43
C ILE A 136 7.32 -8.40 -12.53
N ILE A 137 6.99 -9.66 -12.85
CA ILE A 137 5.97 -9.97 -13.88
C ILE A 137 4.53 -9.87 -13.32
N CYS A 138 4.37 -9.75 -11.99
CA CYS A 138 3.10 -9.69 -11.25
C CYS A 138 2.13 -10.85 -11.60
N MET A 139 2.62 -12.01 -12.02
CA MET A 139 1.82 -13.09 -12.56
C MET A 139 2.29 -14.44 -12.05
N THR A 140 1.35 -15.30 -11.68
CA THR A 140 1.62 -16.70 -11.37
C THR A 140 1.65 -17.56 -12.63
N SER A 141 2.20 -18.78 -12.55
CA SER A 141 2.16 -19.75 -13.63
C SER A 141 0.76 -20.07 -14.10
N ASP A 142 -0.18 -20.22 -13.18
CA ASP A 142 -1.58 -20.53 -13.51
C ASP A 142 -2.21 -19.39 -14.28
N MET A 143 -2.02 -18.15 -13.80
CA MET A 143 -2.52 -16.99 -14.52
C MET A 143 -1.89 -16.86 -15.92
N PHE A 144 -0.58 -17.14 -16.03
CA PHE A 144 0.12 -17.15 -17.32
C PHE A 144 -0.53 -18.10 -18.32
N ASN A 145 -0.94 -19.28 -17.86
CA ASN A 145 -1.60 -20.28 -18.72
C ASN A 145 -2.98 -19.86 -19.18
N HIS A 146 -3.66 -18.98 -18.41
CA HIS A 146 -5.01 -18.53 -18.75
C HIS A 146 -5.05 -17.25 -19.57
N ILE A 147 -3.98 -16.43 -19.56
CA ILE A 147 -4.00 -15.12 -20.22
C ILE A 147 -2.88 -14.90 -21.23
N VAL A 148 -1.80 -15.70 -21.19
CA VAL A 148 -0.64 -15.52 -22.08
C VAL A 148 -0.35 -16.76 -22.91
N ALA A 149 -0.41 -17.94 -22.33
CA ALA A 149 -0.06 -19.20 -22.99
C ALA A 149 -1.26 -20.14 -23.04
N LEU A 150 -2.25 -19.77 -23.85
CA LEU A 150 -3.49 -20.53 -24.02
C LEU A 150 -3.19 -21.84 -24.73
N ASN A 151 -3.55 -22.95 -24.12
CA ASN A 151 -3.17 -24.26 -24.61
C ASN A 151 -4.20 -25.32 -24.26
N THR A 152 -4.09 -26.49 -24.90
CA THR A 152 -4.98 -27.65 -24.69
C THR A 152 -4.52 -28.57 -23.56
N TYR A 153 -3.35 -28.34 -22.97
CA TYR A 153 -2.76 -29.19 -21.93
C TYR A 153 -3.07 -28.76 -20.53
N SER A 154 -3.29 -27.46 -20.33
CA SER A 154 -3.69 -26.92 -19.05
C SER A 154 -5.15 -27.23 -18.76
N GLU A 155 -5.46 -27.52 -17.51
CA GLU A 155 -6.86 -27.68 -17.08
C GLU A 155 -7.63 -26.40 -17.34
N PRO A 156 -8.74 -26.45 -18.11
CA PRO A 156 -9.56 -25.27 -18.35
C PRO A 156 -10.06 -24.68 -17.03
N PHE A 157 -10.08 -23.36 -16.94
CA PHE A 157 -10.52 -22.66 -15.73
C PHE A 157 -11.83 -23.20 -15.14
N LEU A 158 -12.84 -23.43 -15.99
CA LEU A 158 -14.16 -23.92 -15.57
C LEU A 158 -14.19 -25.42 -15.18
N ALA A 159 -13.15 -26.19 -15.53
CA ALA A 159 -12.99 -27.55 -15.09
C ALA A 159 -12.24 -27.69 -13.75
N MET A 160 -11.57 -26.64 -13.33
CA MET A 160 -10.81 -26.62 -12.08
C MET A 160 -11.71 -26.73 -10.85
N LYS A 161 -11.11 -27.14 -9.74
CA LYS A 161 -11.81 -27.11 -8.44
C LYS A 161 -12.17 -25.67 -8.04
N THR A 162 -13.27 -25.52 -7.36
CA THR A 162 -13.82 -24.21 -6.94
C THR A 162 -12.79 -23.33 -6.20
N ASN A 163 -11.95 -23.94 -5.37
CA ASN A 163 -10.90 -23.17 -4.65
C ASN A 163 -9.83 -22.63 -5.60
N ASP A 164 -9.44 -23.40 -6.62
CA ASP A 164 -8.43 -23.02 -7.59
C ASP A 164 -8.99 -21.93 -8.53
N GLN A 165 -10.24 -22.09 -8.95
CA GLN A 165 -10.97 -21.04 -9.69
C GLN A 165 -11.01 -19.74 -8.89
N ARG A 166 -11.36 -19.83 -7.60
CA ARG A 166 -11.42 -18.67 -6.72
C ARG A 166 -10.06 -17.96 -6.61
N ASN A 167 -8.97 -18.70 -6.45
CA ASN A 167 -7.64 -18.13 -6.38
C ASN A 167 -7.27 -17.36 -7.65
N ILE A 168 -7.60 -17.91 -8.82
CA ILE A 168 -7.38 -17.25 -10.10
C ILE A 168 -8.21 -15.97 -10.22
N ILE A 169 -9.49 -16.03 -9.85
CA ILE A 169 -10.37 -14.85 -9.88
C ILE A 169 -9.89 -13.79 -8.89
N GLU A 170 -9.55 -14.16 -7.66
CA GLU A 170 -9.03 -13.21 -6.67
C GLU A 170 -7.76 -12.50 -7.17
N GLN A 171 -6.89 -13.22 -7.82
CA GLN A 171 -5.71 -12.65 -8.46
C GLN A 171 -6.10 -11.76 -9.65
N LEU A 172 -6.98 -12.24 -10.51
CA LEU A 172 -7.47 -11.50 -11.68
C LEU A 172 -8.15 -10.18 -11.31
N LEU A 173 -8.94 -10.19 -10.23
CA LEU A 173 -9.64 -8.99 -9.75
C LEU A 173 -8.73 -8.04 -8.92
N GLY A 174 -7.46 -8.39 -8.74
CA GLY A 174 -6.52 -7.57 -7.98
C GLY A 174 -6.68 -7.66 -6.47
N ILE A 175 -7.41 -8.67 -5.96
CA ILE A 175 -7.58 -8.87 -4.51
C ILE A 175 -6.25 -9.25 -3.86
N THR A 176 -5.41 -9.98 -4.55
CA THR A 176 -4.04 -10.31 -4.10
C THR A 176 -3.19 -9.06 -3.90
N LEU A 177 -3.38 -8.01 -4.71
CA LEU A 177 -2.74 -6.72 -4.51
C LEU A 177 -3.14 -6.05 -3.19
N LEU A 178 -4.39 -6.25 -2.74
CA LEU A 178 -4.84 -5.77 -1.44
C LEU A 178 -4.07 -6.47 -0.32
N SER A 179 -3.84 -7.78 -0.46
CA SER A 179 -3.06 -8.56 0.50
C SER A 179 -1.60 -8.11 0.54
N GLU A 180 -0.97 -7.86 -0.61
CA GLU A 180 0.39 -7.31 -0.67
C GLU A 180 0.46 -5.91 -0.02
N LYS A 181 -0.50 -5.04 -0.32
CA LYS A 181 -0.59 -3.72 0.32
C LYS A 181 -0.84 -3.84 1.82
N ALA A 182 -1.65 -4.81 2.25
CA ALA A 182 -1.89 -5.10 3.66
C ALA A 182 -0.59 -5.51 4.38
N GLU A 183 0.27 -6.32 3.77
CA GLU A 183 1.57 -6.68 4.35
C GLU A 183 2.50 -5.45 4.50
N ILE A 184 2.49 -4.56 3.50
CA ILE A 184 3.23 -3.29 3.62
C ILE A 184 2.69 -2.48 4.80
N ILE A 185 1.37 -2.35 4.93
CA ILE A 185 0.75 -1.61 6.04
C ILE A 185 1.04 -2.29 7.39
N LYS A 186 1.05 -3.62 7.46
CA LYS A 186 1.45 -4.35 8.68
C LYS A 186 2.88 -4.00 9.09
N SER A 187 3.79 -3.95 8.13
CA SER A 187 5.18 -3.54 8.41
C SER A 187 5.26 -2.10 8.90
N MET A 188 4.49 -1.18 8.28
CA MET A 188 4.39 0.22 8.71
C MET A 188 3.79 0.34 10.11
N ILE A 189 2.74 -0.43 10.42
CA ILE A 189 2.14 -0.49 11.77
C ILE A 189 3.19 -0.92 12.80
N LYS A 190 4.00 -1.91 12.46
CA LYS A 190 5.07 -2.37 13.35
C LYS A 190 6.07 -1.23 13.63
N THR A 191 6.58 -0.61 12.57
CA THR A 191 7.51 0.52 12.70
C THR A 191 6.89 1.66 13.50
N THR A 192 5.64 2.06 13.20
CA THR A 192 4.96 3.12 13.94
C THR A 192 4.76 2.77 15.42
N LYS A 193 4.49 1.50 15.74
CA LYS A 193 4.43 1.04 17.14
C LYS A 193 5.78 1.13 17.84
N ASP A 194 6.85 0.73 17.13
CA ASP A 194 8.21 0.81 17.66
C ASP A 194 8.60 2.29 17.90
N ASP A 195 8.20 3.19 16.99
CA ASP A 195 8.40 4.63 17.13
C ASP A 195 7.59 5.22 18.31
N ILE A 196 6.32 4.79 18.47
CA ILE A 196 5.50 5.19 19.63
C ILE A 196 6.16 4.74 20.91
N GLN A 197 6.60 3.48 20.97
CA GLN A 197 7.28 2.93 22.14
C GLN A 197 8.58 3.69 22.46
N ALA A 198 9.33 4.08 21.42
CA ALA A 198 10.52 4.89 21.59
C ALA A 198 10.21 6.28 22.16
N GLU A 199 9.13 6.93 21.68
CA GLU A 199 8.68 8.21 22.23
C GLU A 199 8.13 8.07 23.66
N GLU A 200 7.39 6.99 23.96
CA GLU A 200 6.94 6.67 25.33
C GLU A 200 8.13 6.51 26.29
N TYR A 201 9.18 5.82 25.86
CA TYR A 201 10.40 5.72 26.68
C TYR A 201 11.10 7.05 26.88
N LYS A 202 11.13 7.93 25.87
CA LYS A 202 11.67 9.29 26.02
C LYS A 202 10.85 10.09 27.03
N ILE A 203 9.52 10.08 26.86
CA ILE A 203 8.59 10.77 27.77
C ILE A 203 8.80 10.25 29.19
N LYS A 204 8.79 8.93 29.37
CA LYS A 204 9.04 8.30 30.68
C LYS A 204 10.39 8.69 31.24
N GLY A 205 11.43 8.73 30.39
CA GLY A 205 12.76 9.18 30.80
C GLY A 205 12.75 10.64 31.31
N ILE A 206 11.99 11.52 30.62
CA ILE A 206 11.79 12.91 31.03
C ILE A 206 10.99 13.00 32.35
N GLU A 207 9.89 12.22 32.45
CA GLU A 207 9.09 12.14 33.66
C GLU A 207 9.93 11.69 34.88
N GLU A 208 10.71 10.61 34.72
CA GLU A 208 11.60 10.11 35.76
C GLU A 208 12.71 11.11 36.08
N ALA A 209 13.22 11.83 35.09
CA ALA A 209 14.18 12.91 35.29
C ALA A 209 13.54 14.06 36.06
N ASN A 210 12.34 14.49 35.66
CA ASN A 210 11.59 15.53 36.33
C ASN A 210 11.25 15.16 37.78
N VAL A 211 10.84 13.90 38.01
CA VAL A 211 10.62 13.40 39.38
C VAL A 211 11.92 13.45 40.22
N ARG A 212 13.05 13.05 39.64
CA ARG A 212 14.35 13.12 40.33
C ARG A 212 14.71 14.55 40.67
N VAL A 213 14.55 15.45 39.70
CA VAL A 213 14.80 16.88 39.88
C VAL A 213 13.83 17.48 40.93
N SER A 214 12.54 17.14 40.81
CA SER A 214 11.55 17.58 41.81
C SER A 214 11.90 17.11 43.23
N ASN A 215 12.29 15.84 43.37
CA ASN A 215 12.75 15.28 44.65
C ASN A 215 14.03 15.97 45.15
N GLN A 216 14.95 16.33 44.26
CA GLN A 216 16.15 17.07 44.62
C GLN A 216 15.78 18.46 45.08
N ILE A 217 14.88 19.18 44.37
CA ILE A 217 14.35 20.50 44.77
C ILE A 217 13.71 20.38 46.14
N GLU A 218 12.85 19.38 46.34
CA GLU A 218 12.18 19.16 47.62
C GLU A 218 13.20 18.89 48.76
N SER A 219 14.25 18.09 48.47
CA SER A 219 15.32 17.85 49.43
C SER A 219 16.07 19.12 49.75
N VAL A 220 16.37 19.99 48.79
CA VAL A 220 17.02 21.25 49.03
C VAL A 220 16.09 22.21 49.78
N LYS A 221 14.79 22.22 49.41
CA LYS A 221 13.75 22.99 50.13
C LYS A 221 13.63 22.54 51.59
N ARG A 222 13.67 21.24 51.87
CA ARG A 222 13.69 20.72 53.27
C ARG A 222 14.95 21.18 54.00
N ARG A 223 16.12 21.18 53.38
CA ARG A 223 17.35 21.70 53.98
C ARG A 223 17.22 23.21 54.26
N HIS A 224 16.62 23.93 53.32
CA HIS A 224 16.33 25.34 53.51
C HIS A 224 15.40 25.57 54.71
N THR A 225 14.31 24.78 54.81
CA THR A 225 13.36 24.83 55.92
C THR A 225 14.05 24.52 57.27
N LEU A 226 14.90 23.52 57.29
CA LEU A 226 15.69 23.17 58.48
C LEU A 226 16.68 24.26 58.83
N TRP A 227 17.33 24.86 57.82
CA TRP A 227 18.21 26.00 58.03
C TRP A 227 17.43 27.22 58.60
N LEU A 228 16.24 27.51 58.03
CA LEU A 228 15.36 28.57 58.51
C LEU A 228 14.90 28.30 59.96
N ALA A 229 14.54 27.05 60.26
CA ALA A 229 14.17 26.67 61.62
C ALA A 229 15.33 26.88 62.57
N LYS A 230 16.54 26.44 62.19
CA LYS A 230 17.75 26.68 62.98
C LYS A 230 18.11 28.15 63.08
N TYR A 231 18.04 28.90 61.96
CA TYR A 231 18.26 30.32 61.89
C TYR A 231 17.32 31.06 62.82
N ASN A 232 16.01 30.73 62.76
CA ASN A 232 15.02 31.29 63.65
C ASN A 232 15.27 30.91 65.13
N SER A 233 15.67 29.68 65.38
CA SER A 233 15.98 29.23 66.71
C SER A 233 17.22 29.92 67.30
N ASP A 234 18.27 30.04 66.49
CA ASP A 234 19.51 30.71 66.89
C ASP A 234 19.24 32.20 67.11
N LEU A 235 18.40 32.80 66.24
CA LEU A 235 17.98 34.19 66.39
C LEU A 235 17.12 34.41 67.64
N GLU A 236 16.15 33.50 67.89
CA GLU A 236 15.30 33.52 69.04
C GLU A 236 16.13 33.38 70.33
N TYR A 237 17.11 32.48 70.31
CA TYR A 237 18.04 32.28 71.43
C TYR A 237 18.86 33.54 71.71
N LEU A 238 19.43 34.16 70.68
CA LEU A 238 20.21 35.42 70.85
C LEU A 238 19.32 36.57 71.27
N THR A 239 18.11 36.67 70.70
CA THR A 239 17.14 37.69 71.09
C THR A 239 16.73 37.50 72.52
N LYS A 240 16.46 36.28 72.98
CA LYS A 240 16.11 35.99 74.36
C LYS A 240 17.22 36.29 75.34
N GLN A 241 18.50 36.01 74.96
CA GLN A 241 19.64 36.40 75.77
C GLN A 241 19.78 37.93 75.86
N HIS A 242 19.51 38.63 74.78
CA HIS A 242 19.49 40.05 74.73
C HIS A 242 18.42 40.64 75.67
N ASP A 243 17.18 40.07 75.59
CA ASP A 243 16.09 40.48 76.40
C ASP A 243 16.26 40.16 77.90
N GLU A 244 16.97 39.06 78.19
CA GLU A 244 17.36 38.71 79.56
C GLU A 244 18.43 39.65 80.11
N LEU A 245 19.34 40.08 79.29
CA LEU A 245 20.34 41.04 79.68
C LEU A 245 19.78 42.50 79.68
N ALA A 246 18.81 42.76 78.78
CA ALA A 246 18.07 44.03 78.79
C ALA A 246 17.12 44.23 79.99
N LYS A 247 16.99 43.19 80.83
CA LYS A 247 16.30 43.26 82.13
C LYS A 247 16.96 44.20 83.15
N ILE A 248 17.84 44.97 82.71
CA ILE A 248 18.46 45.92 83.60
C ILE A 248 17.54 47.09 83.72
N ASN A 249 16.99 47.04 84.83
CA ASN A 249 16.20 48.07 85.44
C ASN A 249 14.72 48.04 85.16
N ILE A 250 14.14 47.60 86.18
CA ILE A 250 12.78 47.94 86.63
C ILE A 250 11.76 47.15 85.83
N GLU A 251 10.79 46.69 86.57
CA GLU A 251 9.66 45.92 86.08
C GLU A 251 8.96 46.51 84.88
N ALA A 252 8.97 47.83 84.75
CA ALA A 252 8.34 48.55 83.64
C ALA A 252 9.06 48.37 82.29
N GLU A 253 10.39 48.27 82.34
CA GLU A 253 11.21 48.08 81.14
C GLU A 253 11.11 46.66 80.64
N LEU A 254 11.01 45.68 81.54
CA LEU A 254 10.71 44.28 81.20
C LEU A 254 9.35 44.11 80.53
N LEU A 255 8.34 44.84 81.06
CA LEU A 255 7.01 44.81 80.47
C LEU A 255 7.00 45.47 79.08
N ALA A 256 7.70 46.61 78.94
CA ALA A 256 7.82 47.27 77.62
C ALA A 256 8.57 46.48 76.63
N HIS A 257 9.66 45.76 77.03
CA HIS A 257 10.41 44.86 76.15
C HIS A 257 9.61 43.59 75.77
N ASN A 258 8.86 43.03 76.73
CA ASN A 258 7.99 41.90 76.49
C ASN A 258 6.85 42.30 75.54
N GLU A 259 6.20 43.46 75.80
CA GLU A 259 5.19 43.99 74.89
C GLU A 259 5.72 44.28 73.51
N LEU A 260 7.00 44.77 73.39
CA LEU A 260 7.63 45.02 72.12
C LEU A 260 7.89 43.68 71.35
N THR A 261 8.25 42.62 72.07
CA THR A 261 8.43 41.31 71.52
C THR A 261 7.10 40.75 70.99
N ILE A 262 6.03 40.86 71.76
CA ILE A 262 4.69 40.44 71.37
C ILE A 262 4.19 41.23 70.15
N TYR A 263 4.42 42.55 70.14
CA TYR A 263 4.09 43.42 69.04
C TYR A 263 4.76 42.98 67.74
N ASN A 264 6.08 42.69 67.80
CA ASN A 264 6.85 42.23 66.66
C ASN A 264 6.39 40.84 66.13
N GLN A 265 6.05 39.96 67.07
CA GLN A 265 5.49 38.65 66.70
C GLN A 265 4.14 38.80 65.99
N LYS A 266 3.28 39.64 66.48
CA LYS A 266 1.98 39.92 65.86
C LYS A 266 2.14 40.63 64.51
N LYS A 267 3.06 41.58 64.41
CA LYS A 267 3.37 42.27 63.16
C LYS A 267 3.93 41.33 62.12
N ASN A 268 4.87 40.43 62.52
CA ASN A 268 5.44 39.47 61.62
C ASN A 268 4.36 38.47 61.15
N LYS A 269 3.44 38.06 62.02
CA LYS A 269 2.31 37.23 61.64
C LYS A 269 1.37 37.95 60.66
N LEU A 270 1.07 39.25 60.91
CA LEU A 270 0.26 40.06 60.01
C LEU A 270 0.95 40.24 58.64
N ASP A 271 2.26 40.49 58.64
CA ASP A 271 3.04 40.68 57.43
C ASP A 271 3.12 39.34 56.64
N ALA A 272 3.27 38.19 57.35
CA ALA A 272 3.23 36.90 56.76
C ALA A 272 1.85 36.60 56.13
N TYR A 273 0.78 36.89 56.88
CA TYR A 273 -0.60 36.76 56.40
C TYR A 273 -0.82 37.59 55.12
N ASN A 274 -0.44 38.89 55.17
CA ASN A 274 -0.60 39.79 54.04
C ASN A 274 0.23 39.32 52.79
N SER A 275 1.42 38.77 53.05
CA SER A 275 2.27 38.25 51.98
C SER A 275 1.65 37.02 51.30
N VAL A 276 1.07 36.11 52.08
CA VAL A 276 0.38 34.94 51.54
C VAL A 276 -0.91 35.34 50.84
N LEU A 277 -1.69 36.25 51.44
CA LEU A 277 -2.91 36.80 50.84
C LEU A 277 -2.63 37.41 49.45
N ALA A 278 -1.56 38.23 49.38
CA ALA A 278 -1.19 38.84 48.11
C ALA A 278 -0.84 37.78 47.04
N ARG A 279 -0.20 36.68 47.43
CA ARG A 279 0.13 35.56 46.51
C ARG A 279 -1.12 34.79 46.10
N GLN A 280 -2.04 34.56 47.01
CA GLN A 280 -3.33 33.91 46.71
C GLN A 280 -4.10 34.69 45.64
N VAL A 281 -4.28 36.01 45.91
CA VAL A 281 -5.00 36.89 44.97
C VAL A 281 -4.31 36.94 43.58
N ALA A 282 -2.98 37.06 43.61
CA ALA A 282 -2.23 37.08 42.35
C ALA A 282 -2.36 35.76 41.58
N TRP A 283 -2.37 34.62 42.30
CA TRP A 283 -2.56 33.30 41.69
C TRP A 283 -3.94 33.18 41.07
N ASP A 284 -5.00 33.57 41.81
CA ASP A 284 -6.39 33.55 41.32
C ASP A 284 -6.58 34.45 40.08
N GLN A 285 -5.99 35.65 40.14
CA GLN A 285 -6.02 36.56 38.98
C GLN A 285 -5.35 35.94 37.76
N LYS A 286 -4.19 35.32 37.98
CA LYS A 286 -3.46 34.64 36.92
C LYS A 286 -4.23 33.45 36.39
N ARG A 287 -4.74 32.58 37.28
CA ARG A 287 -5.53 31.40 36.88
C ARG A 287 -6.75 31.80 36.06
N ASN A 288 -7.46 32.82 36.54
CA ASN A 288 -8.66 33.33 35.85
C ASN A 288 -8.31 33.95 34.49
N LYS A 289 -7.18 34.62 34.40
CA LYS A 289 -6.68 35.16 33.14
C LYS A 289 -6.30 34.04 32.20
N ASP A 290 -5.51 33.07 32.68
CA ASP A 290 -5.09 31.89 31.87
C ASP A 290 -6.33 31.13 31.38
N LEU A 291 -7.36 30.96 32.25
CA LEU A 291 -8.63 30.34 31.87
C LEU A 291 -9.38 31.14 30.81
N SER A 292 -9.41 32.46 31.00
CA SER A 292 -10.05 33.38 30.02
C SER A 292 -9.34 33.29 28.65
N ASP A 293 -8.00 33.31 28.68
CA ASP A 293 -7.18 33.24 27.47
C ASP A 293 -7.32 31.87 26.78
N LEU A 294 -7.34 30.77 27.56
CA LEU A 294 -7.57 29.43 27.04
C LEU A 294 -8.96 29.29 26.43
N ASN A 295 -10.02 29.79 27.13
CA ASN A 295 -11.38 29.76 26.61
C ASN A 295 -11.54 30.62 25.36
N ALA A 296 -10.93 31.82 25.36
CA ALA A 296 -10.94 32.67 24.15
C ALA A 296 -10.27 32.04 22.95
N ASN A 297 -9.15 31.33 23.19
CA ASN A 297 -8.46 30.58 22.14
C ASN A 297 -9.27 29.39 21.68
N TYR A 298 -9.84 28.63 22.60
CA TYR A 298 -10.73 27.52 22.28
C TYR A 298 -11.89 27.94 21.39
N LEU A 299 -12.58 29.03 21.79
CA LEU A 299 -13.74 29.56 21.04
C LEU A 299 -13.37 30.00 19.62
N LYS A 300 -12.16 30.53 19.43
CA LYS A 300 -11.66 30.88 18.08
C LYS A 300 -11.42 29.64 17.24
N PHE A 301 -10.89 28.60 17.85
CA PHE A 301 -10.59 27.33 17.16
C PHE A 301 -11.87 26.50 16.95
N ASN A 302 -12.83 26.54 17.84
CA ASN A 302 -14.08 25.79 17.76
C ASN A 302 -15.08 26.33 16.72
N SER A 303 -14.66 27.31 15.91
CA SER A 303 -15.55 27.92 14.90
C SER A 303 -15.73 27.03 13.67
N ILE A 304 -14.94 25.99 13.57
CA ILE A 304 -15.00 25.06 12.44
C ILE A 304 -15.54 23.72 12.96
N ASP A 305 -16.63 23.28 12.38
CA ASP A 305 -17.18 21.97 12.65
C ASP A 305 -16.26 20.90 12.00
N ILE A 306 -15.42 20.32 12.85
CA ILE A 306 -14.39 19.37 12.43
C ILE A 306 -14.99 18.06 11.89
N ASP A 307 -16.14 17.66 12.42
CA ASP A 307 -16.79 16.42 11.96
C ASP A 307 -17.33 16.61 10.55
N VAL A 308 -17.89 17.79 10.28
CA VAL A 308 -18.31 18.15 8.91
C VAL A 308 -17.11 18.27 7.98
N GLU A 309 -16.00 18.81 8.46
CA GLU A 309 -14.77 18.97 7.67
C GLU A 309 -14.12 17.62 7.35
N LEU A 310 -14.04 16.71 8.33
CA LEU A 310 -13.54 15.36 8.12
C LEU A 310 -14.43 14.58 7.16
N GLN A 311 -15.75 14.76 7.29
CA GLN A 311 -16.69 14.15 6.34
C GLN A 311 -16.52 14.74 4.93
N ALA A 312 -16.23 16.04 4.83
CA ALA A 312 -15.94 16.66 3.55
C ALA A 312 -14.66 16.11 2.91
N HIS A 313 -13.60 15.84 3.70
CA HIS A 313 -12.38 15.19 3.23
C HIS A 313 -12.62 13.73 2.81
N ALA A 314 -13.41 12.98 3.57
CA ALA A 314 -13.79 11.63 3.21
C ALA A 314 -14.57 11.61 1.87
N ASN A 315 -15.51 12.54 1.74
CA ASN A 315 -16.27 12.70 0.50
C ASN A 315 -15.38 13.17 -0.67
N LEU A 316 -14.38 14.00 -0.39
CA LEU A 316 -13.40 14.45 -1.39
C LEU A 316 -12.52 13.29 -1.88
N ALA A 317 -12.15 12.39 -0.97
CA ALA A 317 -11.41 11.18 -1.34
C ALA A 317 -12.23 10.29 -2.29
N ILE A 318 -13.52 10.11 -1.97
CA ILE A 318 -14.46 9.37 -2.82
C ILE A 318 -14.61 10.06 -4.18
N TYR A 319 -14.76 11.38 -4.17
CA TYR A 319 -14.86 12.18 -5.39
C TYR A 319 -13.62 11.98 -6.30
N ASN A 320 -12.41 12.11 -5.71
CA ASN A 320 -11.16 11.96 -6.45
C ASN A 320 -11.01 10.54 -7.02
N GLN A 321 -11.49 9.54 -6.28
CA GLN A 321 -11.46 8.16 -6.76
C GLN A 321 -12.43 7.94 -7.91
N LEU A 322 -13.62 8.51 -7.83
CA LEU A 322 -14.58 8.48 -8.95
C LEU A 322 -14.04 9.21 -10.18
N GLU A 323 -13.41 10.36 -9.98
CA GLU A 323 -12.78 11.12 -11.07
C GLU A 323 -11.64 10.32 -11.72
N ALA A 324 -10.82 9.64 -10.91
CA ALA A 324 -9.77 8.75 -11.40
C ALA A 324 -10.35 7.57 -12.21
N ASN A 325 -11.44 6.98 -11.71
CA ASN A 325 -12.12 5.89 -12.40
C ASN A 325 -12.71 6.34 -13.72
N ILE A 326 -13.33 7.54 -13.76
CA ILE A 326 -13.84 8.16 -14.98
C ILE A 326 -12.71 8.31 -16.01
N ASN A 327 -11.57 8.88 -15.58
CA ASN A 327 -10.42 9.09 -16.45
C ASN A 327 -9.85 7.76 -16.99
N MET A 328 -9.78 6.78 -16.11
CA MET A 328 -9.30 5.45 -16.46
C MET A 328 -10.26 4.76 -17.45
N THR A 329 -11.56 4.75 -17.13
CA THR A 329 -12.58 4.15 -17.99
C THR A 329 -12.66 4.86 -19.34
N THR A 330 -12.51 6.19 -19.37
CA THR A 330 -12.43 6.98 -20.59
C THR A 330 -11.25 6.56 -21.47
N THR A 331 -10.09 6.36 -20.83
CA THR A 331 -8.89 5.88 -21.53
C THR A 331 -9.09 4.48 -22.11
N MET A 332 -9.77 3.62 -21.34
CA MET A 332 -10.12 2.27 -21.79
C MET A 332 -11.07 2.28 -22.98
N ILE A 333 -12.11 3.09 -22.91
CA ILE A 333 -13.07 3.26 -24.02
C ILE A 333 -12.33 3.66 -25.30
N THR A 334 -11.44 4.63 -25.20
CA THR A 334 -10.64 5.09 -26.35
C THR A 334 -9.80 3.95 -26.94
N ARG A 335 -9.24 3.12 -26.07
CA ARG A 335 -8.46 1.94 -26.51
C ARG A 335 -9.36 0.90 -27.17
N GLN A 336 -10.48 0.58 -26.56
CA GLN A 336 -11.46 -0.37 -27.09
C GLN A 336 -12.04 0.10 -28.44
N GLU A 337 -12.30 1.39 -28.62
CA GLU A 337 -12.76 1.97 -29.90
C GLU A 337 -11.74 1.76 -31.02
N ASN A 338 -10.46 1.95 -30.66
CA ASN A 338 -9.38 1.67 -31.61
C ASN A 338 -9.29 0.18 -31.96
N ASP A 339 -9.54 -0.67 -30.98
CA ASP A 339 -9.47 -2.13 -31.17
C ASP A 339 -10.67 -2.63 -32.03
N ILE A 340 -11.88 -2.12 -31.81
CA ILE A 340 -13.04 -2.40 -32.67
C ILE A 340 -12.75 -2.01 -34.14
N ALA A 341 -12.13 -0.83 -34.36
CA ALA A 341 -11.86 -0.38 -35.72
C ALA A 341 -10.86 -1.24 -36.49
N LYS A 342 -9.93 -1.90 -35.78
CA LYS A 342 -8.97 -2.84 -36.40
C LYS A 342 -9.65 -4.17 -36.74
N GLU A 343 -10.42 -4.71 -35.79
CA GLU A 343 -11.05 -6.01 -35.97
C GLU A 343 -12.13 -5.98 -37.06
N SER A 344 -12.88 -4.87 -37.11
CA SER A 344 -13.85 -4.68 -38.18
C SER A 344 -13.19 -4.81 -39.59
N LYS A 345 -12.01 -4.20 -39.74
CA LYS A 345 -11.25 -4.29 -41.00
C LYS A 345 -10.79 -5.69 -41.32
N LEU A 346 -10.48 -6.47 -40.26
CA LEU A 346 -10.07 -7.84 -40.42
C LEU A 346 -11.24 -8.73 -40.88
N VAL A 347 -12.41 -8.56 -40.27
CA VAL A 347 -13.64 -9.24 -40.66
C VAL A 347 -13.96 -8.97 -42.12
N ASP A 348 -13.89 -7.69 -42.57
CA ASP A 348 -14.15 -7.30 -43.94
C ASP A 348 -13.16 -7.95 -44.92
N LYS A 349 -11.90 -8.03 -44.54
CA LYS A 349 -10.87 -8.68 -45.33
C LYS A 349 -11.13 -10.19 -45.47
N LEU A 350 -11.35 -10.88 -44.34
CA LEU A 350 -11.60 -12.30 -44.31
C LEU A 350 -12.88 -12.70 -45.05
N LYS A 351 -13.90 -11.85 -44.95
CA LYS A 351 -15.15 -12.01 -45.70
C LYS A 351 -14.91 -12.04 -47.18
N LYS A 352 -14.12 -11.09 -47.71
CA LYS A 352 -13.75 -11.04 -49.12
C LYS A 352 -12.91 -12.26 -49.56
N GLU A 353 -12.01 -12.72 -48.68
CA GLU A 353 -11.20 -13.88 -48.94
C GLU A 353 -12.05 -15.18 -49.02
N VAL A 354 -13.05 -15.30 -48.16
CA VAL A 354 -14.03 -16.40 -48.17
C VAL A 354 -14.90 -16.33 -49.40
N GLU A 355 -15.45 -15.19 -49.75
CA GLU A 355 -16.26 -14.98 -50.94
C GLU A 355 -15.48 -15.40 -52.22
N THR A 356 -14.19 -15.08 -52.29
CA THR A 356 -13.33 -15.44 -53.42
C THR A 356 -13.08 -16.96 -53.48
N LEU A 357 -13.00 -17.62 -52.31
CA LEU A 357 -12.84 -19.07 -52.24
C LEU A 357 -14.16 -19.81 -52.50
N GLU A 358 -15.30 -19.28 -52.13
CA GLU A 358 -16.63 -19.80 -52.51
C GLU A 358 -16.86 -19.81 -54.04
N GLU A 359 -16.23 -18.88 -54.73
CA GLU A 359 -16.17 -18.84 -56.19
C GLU A 359 -15.15 -19.85 -56.80
N HIS A 360 -14.62 -20.78 -56.01
CA HIS A 360 -13.55 -21.73 -56.37
C HIS A 360 -12.23 -21.08 -56.82
N LYS A 361 -11.97 -19.86 -56.37
CA LYS A 361 -10.74 -19.12 -56.67
C LYS A 361 -9.86 -18.95 -55.45
N CYS A 362 -8.57 -18.99 -55.66
CA CYS A 362 -7.58 -18.70 -54.60
C CYS A 362 -7.66 -17.20 -54.19
N HIS A 363 -7.90 -16.94 -52.94
CA HIS A 363 -7.98 -15.58 -52.38
C HIS A 363 -6.67 -14.75 -52.49
N THR A 364 -5.53 -15.41 -52.78
CA THR A 364 -4.20 -14.78 -52.87
C THR A 364 -3.75 -14.52 -54.30
N CYS A 365 -4.06 -15.42 -55.22
CA CYS A 365 -3.55 -15.35 -56.63
C CYS A 365 -4.64 -15.41 -57.69
N GLY A 366 -5.91 -15.66 -57.34
CA GLY A 366 -7.05 -15.65 -58.27
C GLY A 366 -7.16 -16.89 -59.21
N GLN A 367 -6.35 -17.90 -59.06
CA GLN A 367 -6.45 -19.13 -59.84
C GLN A 367 -7.52 -20.08 -59.32
N ASP A 368 -8.16 -20.84 -60.25
CA ASP A 368 -9.22 -21.78 -59.88
C ASP A 368 -8.66 -23.01 -59.14
N PHE A 369 -9.36 -23.45 -58.08
CA PHE A 369 -9.05 -24.69 -57.38
C PHE A 369 -9.77 -25.89 -57.96
N HIS A 370 -9.05 -27.03 -58.07
CA HIS A 370 -9.59 -28.22 -58.76
C HIS A 370 -9.60 -29.50 -57.89
N ASP A 371 -9.44 -29.45 -56.59
CA ASP A 371 -9.39 -30.67 -55.76
C ASP A 371 -9.84 -30.47 -54.28
N ASP A 372 -9.81 -31.57 -53.53
CA ASP A 372 -10.25 -31.66 -52.12
C ASP A 372 -9.57 -30.66 -51.15
N LYS A 373 -8.48 -30.05 -51.55
CA LYS A 373 -7.78 -29.03 -50.73
C LYS A 373 -8.54 -27.69 -50.67
N HIS A 374 -9.37 -27.44 -51.69
CA HIS A 374 -10.20 -26.22 -51.68
C HIS A 374 -11.15 -26.19 -50.48
N LYS A 375 -11.75 -27.31 -50.15
CA LYS A 375 -12.70 -27.41 -49.06
C LYS A 375 -12.05 -27.17 -47.70
N GLN A 376 -10.83 -27.69 -47.55
CA GLN A 376 -10.04 -27.45 -46.34
C GLN A 376 -9.65 -25.97 -46.15
N VAL A 377 -9.17 -25.34 -47.23
CA VAL A 377 -8.80 -23.90 -47.18
C VAL A 377 -10.01 -23.04 -46.97
N LEU A 378 -11.16 -23.36 -47.56
CA LEU A 378 -12.41 -22.65 -47.32
C LEU A 378 -12.89 -22.83 -45.89
N ASP A 379 -12.87 -24.03 -45.34
CA ASP A 379 -13.27 -24.34 -43.97
C ASP A 379 -12.37 -23.65 -42.95
N GLU A 380 -11.05 -23.56 -43.19
CA GLU A 380 -10.13 -22.82 -42.35
C GLU A 380 -10.43 -21.32 -42.41
N LYS A 381 -10.69 -20.77 -43.62
CA LYS A 381 -11.02 -19.33 -43.76
C LYS A 381 -12.39 -19.00 -43.16
N LEU A 382 -13.36 -19.85 -43.28
CA LEU A 382 -14.66 -19.68 -42.62
C LEU A 382 -14.54 -19.72 -41.09
N THR A 383 -13.69 -20.60 -40.57
CA THR A 383 -13.40 -20.69 -39.16
C THR A 383 -12.73 -19.40 -38.65
N LEU A 384 -11.75 -18.91 -39.41
CA LEU A 384 -11.09 -17.63 -39.08
C LEU A 384 -12.03 -16.46 -39.14
N LEU A 385 -12.92 -16.41 -40.16
CA LEU A 385 -13.92 -15.35 -40.28
C LEU A 385 -14.92 -15.39 -39.10
N LYS A 386 -15.33 -16.60 -38.69
CA LYS A 386 -16.19 -16.78 -37.55
C LYS A 386 -15.53 -16.28 -36.28
N ASN A 387 -14.30 -16.70 -36.04
CA ASN A 387 -13.55 -16.29 -34.84
C ASN A 387 -13.36 -14.76 -34.80
N ALA A 388 -13.04 -14.13 -35.95
CA ALA A 388 -12.91 -12.68 -36.03
C ALA A 388 -14.25 -11.97 -35.78
N ARG A 389 -15.37 -12.52 -36.27
CA ARG A 389 -16.70 -11.94 -35.98
C ARG A 389 -17.07 -12.06 -34.50
N ASP A 390 -16.79 -13.21 -33.92
CA ASP A 390 -17.07 -13.45 -32.50
C ASP A 390 -16.23 -12.51 -31.63
N GLU A 391 -14.94 -12.28 -32.02
CA GLU A 391 -14.08 -11.31 -31.34
C GLU A 391 -14.58 -9.86 -31.52
N LEU A 392 -15.03 -9.50 -32.72
CA LEU A 392 -15.60 -8.18 -32.94
C LEU A 392 -16.85 -7.95 -32.08
N LEU A 393 -17.73 -8.95 -31.97
CA LEU A 393 -18.91 -8.91 -31.14
C LEU A 393 -18.55 -8.77 -29.64
N ASN A 394 -17.53 -9.53 -29.22
CA ASN A 394 -17.04 -9.45 -27.86
C ASN A 394 -16.46 -8.07 -27.51
N LEU A 395 -15.67 -7.47 -28.43
CA LEU A 395 -15.15 -6.12 -28.26
C LEU A 395 -16.26 -5.06 -28.24
N GLN A 396 -17.29 -5.22 -29.10
CA GLN A 396 -18.43 -4.30 -29.14
C GLN A 396 -19.25 -4.34 -27.86
N ALA A 397 -19.42 -5.56 -27.30
CA ALA A 397 -20.13 -5.67 -26.03
C ALA A 397 -19.26 -5.12 -24.87
N ALA A 398 -17.91 -5.29 -24.92
CA ALA A 398 -17.01 -4.73 -23.92
C ALA A 398 -17.09 -3.19 -23.85
N ILE A 399 -17.06 -2.54 -25.01
CA ILE A 399 -17.14 -1.07 -25.01
C ILE A 399 -18.48 -0.58 -24.49
N ALA A 400 -19.56 -1.33 -24.75
CA ALA A 400 -20.88 -0.96 -24.25
C ALA A 400 -20.95 -0.91 -22.74
N ILE A 401 -20.25 -1.84 -22.06
CA ILE A 401 -20.22 -1.82 -20.60
C ILE A 401 -19.24 -0.77 -20.07
N SER A 402 -18.05 -0.65 -20.68
CA SER A 402 -17.17 0.44 -20.28
C SER A 402 -17.87 1.81 -20.44
N LYS A 403 -18.69 1.98 -21.49
CA LYS A 403 -19.49 3.21 -21.65
C LYS A 403 -20.58 3.33 -20.59
N LYS A 404 -21.20 2.21 -20.21
CA LYS A 404 -22.17 2.20 -19.11
C LYS A 404 -21.50 2.53 -17.78
N GLU A 405 -20.38 1.88 -17.48
CA GLU A 405 -19.61 2.17 -16.26
C GLU A 405 -19.17 3.64 -16.21
N LEU A 406 -18.73 4.20 -17.34
CA LEU A 406 -18.40 5.63 -17.40
C LEU A 406 -19.61 6.49 -17.07
N THR A 407 -20.79 6.10 -17.60
CA THR A 407 -22.03 6.81 -17.30
C THR A 407 -22.41 6.68 -15.83
N ASP A 408 -22.24 5.47 -15.27
CA ASP A 408 -22.52 5.20 -13.86
C ASP A 408 -21.56 5.99 -12.95
N TYR A 409 -20.27 5.99 -13.23
CA TYR A 409 -19.31 6.82 -12.50
C TYR A 409 -19.59 8.31 -12.64
N THR A 410 -19.93 8.75 -13.86
CA THR A 410 -20.22 10.15 -14.10
C THR A 410 -21.51 10.58 -13.40
N SER A 411 -22.50 9.68 -13.35
CA SER A 411 -23.76 9.94 -12.63
C SER A 411 -23.59 10.01 -11.12
N GLN A 412 -22.57 9.30 -10.59
CA GLN A 412 -22.22 9.29 -9.17
C GLN A 412 -21.30 10.46 -8.79
N LEU A 413 -20.65 11.06 -9.80
CA LEU A 413 -19.76 12.18 -9.57
C LEU A 413 -20.58 13.42 -9.25
N GLY A 414 -20.82 13.65 -8.00
CA GLY A 414 -21.47 14.85 -7.51
C GLY A 414 -20.59 16.09 -7.62
N ASN A 415 -21.00 17.13 -6.96
CA ASN A 415 -20.17 18.31 -6.83
C ASN A 415 -18.93 17.99 -6.00
N LYS A 416 -17.80 18.52 -6.42
CA LYS A 416 -16.56 18.37 -5.67
C LYS A 416 -16.71 18.94 -4.28
N PRO A 417 -16.55 18.15 -3.24
CA PRO A 417 -16.62 18.66 -1.89
C PRO A 417 -15.59 19.76 -1.65
N THR A 418 -16.01 20.79 -1.01
CA THR A 418 -15.12 21.88 -0.60
C THR A 418 -14.69 21.64 0.83
N THR A 419 -13.42 21.63 1.07
CA THR A 419 -12.81 21.49 2.38
C THR A 419 -12.22 22.84 2.79
N PHE A 420 -12.28 23.14 4.04
CA PHE A 420 -11.66 24.34 4.60
C PHE A 420 -10.13 24.17 4.67
N TYR A 421 -9.68 22.97 5.02
CA TYR A 421 -8.27 22.59 5.03
C TYR A 421 -7.87 21.96 3.70
N LYS A 422 -6.60 22.11 3.34
CA LYS A 422 -6.07 21.51 2.10
C LYS A 422 -5.92 19.99 2.20
N THR A 423 -5.70 19.49 3.38
CA THR A 423 -5.51 18.06 3.64
C THR A 423 -6.31 17.64 4.87
N GLU A 424 -6.79 16.41 4.85
CA GLU A 424 -7.45 15.76 5.98
C GLU A 424 -6.55 15.77 7.23
N THR A 425 -5.25 15.64 7.04
CA THR A 425 -4.25 15.69 8.11
C THR A 425 -4.26 17.03 8.84
N GLU A 426 -4.59 18.13 8.14
CA GLU A 426 -4.71 19.46 8.75
C GLU A 426 -6.00 19.56 9.58
N ALA A 427 -7.10 18.99 9.11
CA ALA A 427 -8.35 18.94 9.85
C ALA A 427 -8.20 18.08 11.12
N ILE A 428 -7.55 16.92 11.00
CA ILE A 428 -7.25 16.04 12.14
C ILE A 428 -6.35 16.74 13.16
N LYS A 429 -5.36 17.49 12.67
CA LYS A 429 -4.49 18.30 13.54
C LYS A 429 -5.28 19.38 14.30
N HIS A 430 -6.24 19.98 13.64
CA HIS A 430 -7.13 20.95 14.28
C HIS A 430 -7.99 20.29 15.37
N SER A 431 -8.58 19.13 15.08
CA SER A 431 -9.33 18.33 16.07
C SER A 431 -8.48 18.03 17.31
N SER A 432 -7.25 17.57 17.09
CA SER A 432 -6.31 17.29 18.17
C SER A 432 -5.95 18.53 19.00
N GLN A 433 -5.84 19.68 18.34
CA GLN A 433 -5.58 20.93 19.03
C GLN A 433 -6.77 21.34 19.89
N LEU A 434 -8.01 21.16 19.40
CA LEU A 434 -9.23 21.40 20.17
C LEU A 434 -9.32 20.51 21.40
N GLU A 435 -9.04 19.21 21.26
CA GLU A 435 -9.04 18.29 22.40
C GLU A 435 -7.94 18.63 23.42
N THR A 436 -6.77 19.02 22.91
CA THR A 436 -5.66 19.46 23.78
C THR A 436 -6.03 20.73 24.56
N MET A 437 -6.72 21.67 23.89
CA MET A 437 -7.18 22.90 24.54
C MET A 437 -8.27 22.64 25.59
N LEU A 438 -9.23 21.75 25.28
CA LEU A 438 -10.24 21.29 26.22
C LEU A 438 -9.62 20.63 27.46
N GLY A 439 -8.65 19.76 27.20
CA GLY A 439 -7.89 19.13 28.28
C GLY A 439 -7.15 20.16 29.16
N ALA A 440 -6.54 21.16 28.50
CA ALA A 440 -5.84 22.23 29.20
C ALA A 440 -6.82 23.12 30.04
N ILE A 441 -7.97 23.43 29.48
CA ILE A 441 -9.03 24.17 30.21
C ILE A 441 -9.48 23.38 31.42
N SER A 442 -9.84 22.10 31.23
CA SER A 442 -10.30 21.23 32.33
C SER A 442 -9.23 21.02 33.39
N ALA A 443 -7.99 20.92 33.01
CA ALA A 443 -6.87 20.83 33.94
C ALA A 443 -6.75 22.14 34.74
N LYS A 444 -6.86 23.28 34.04
CA LYS A 444 -6.75 24.61 34.69
C LYS A 444 -7.93 24.93 35.60
N GLU A 445 -9.12 24.42 35.23
CA GLU A 445 -10.32 24.55 36.11
C GLU A 445 -10.19 23.78 37.42
N LYS A 446 -9.48 22.64 37.37
CA LYS A 446 -9.25 21.78 38.55
C LYS A 446 -8.06 22.24 39.40
N GLU A 447 -7.29 23.21 38.94
CA GLU A 447 -6.18 23.73 39.73
C GLU A 447 -6.72 24.38 41.03
N VAL A 448 -6.27 23.87 42.11
CA VAL A 448 -6.56 24.41 43.42
C VAL A 448 -5.49 25.44 43.74
N ASN A 449 -5.90 26.55 44.33
CA ASN A 449 -4.95 27.59 44.73
C ASN A 449 -4.01 27.05 45.82
N PRO A 450 -2.70 26.94 45.57
CA PRO A 450 -1.75 26.32 46.50
C PRO A 450 -1.52 27.19 47.77
N TYR A 451 -2.10 28.38 47.79
CA TYR A 451 -1.96 29.30 48.93
C TYR A 451 -3.18 29.31 49.85
N ASP A 452 -4.29 28.61 49.51
CA ASP A 452 -5.51 28.59 50.33
C ASP A 452 -5.23 27.94 51.69
N ASP A 453 -4.53 26.79 51.68
CA ASP A 453 -4.19 26.12 52.93
C ASP A 453 -3.14 26.91 53.72
N GLN A 454 -2.18 27.55 53.05
CA GLN A 454 -1.18 28.38 53.69
C GLN A 454 -1.79 29.61 54.33
N LEU A 455 -2.85 30.20 53.72
CA LEU A 455 -3.53 31.34 54.27
C LEU A 455 -4.39 30.95 55.48
N SER A 456 -4.98 29.73 55.42
CA SER A 456 -5.79 29.25 56.56
C SER A 456 -4.98 28.97 57.83
N GLU A 457 -3.68 28.71 57.66
CA GLU A 457 -2.74 28.49 58.78
C GLU A 457 -2.19 29.80 59.36
N GLN A 458 -2.39 30.92 58.70
CA GLN A 458 -1.88 32.22 59.16
C GLN A 458 -2.94 32.99 59.95
N GLU A 459 -2.53 33.60 61.02
CA GLU A 459 -3.42 34.42 61.86
C GLU A 459 -3.35 35.91 61.44
N ASN A 460 -4.50 36.51 61.15
CA ASN A 460 -4.63 37.95 60.92
C ASN A 460 -4.74 38.66 62.25
N ILE A 461 -3.63 39.09 62.80
CA ILE A 461 -3.56 39.67 64.15
C ILE A 461 -3.15 41.14 64.00
N ASP A 462 -3.96 42.01 64.57
CA ASP A 462 -3.60 43.43 64.72
C ASP A 462 -2.47 43.61 65.74
N PRO A 463 -1.31 44.14 65.32
CA PRO A 463 -0.19 44.33 66.22
C PRO A 463 -0.43 45.32 67.38
N GLY A 464 -1.48 46.15 67.28
CA GLY A 464 -1.78 47.20 68.25
C GLY A 464 -0.82 48.40 68.19
N VAL A 465 -0.76 49.16 69.27
CA VAL A 465 0.12 50.34 69.37
C VAL A 465 1.51 49.90 69.83
N MET A 466 2.55 50.35 69.14
CA MET A 466 3.94 50.04 69.45
C MET A 466 4.33 50.57 70.85
N PRO A 467 4.78 49.69 71.74
CA PRO A 467 5.26 50.10 73.02
C PRO A 467 6.49 51.00 72.95
N VAL A 468 6.51 52.04 73.79
CA VAL A 468 7.71 52.88 73.86
C VAL A 468 8.50 52.45 75.12
N THR A 469 9.70 51.99 74.91
CA THR A 469 10.64 51.63 76.01
C THR A 469 11.49 52.83 76.36
N ILE A 470 11.42 53.23 77.65
CA ILE A 470 12.28 54.28 78.18
C ILE A 470 13.30 53.59 79.09
N TYR A 471 14.52 53.60 78.66
CA TYR A 471 15.61 53.07 79.43
C TYR A 471 16.42 54.16 80.09
N ASP A 472 16.71 54.06 81.43
CA ASP A 472 17.13 55.23 82.17
C ASP A 472 18.26 55.04 83.18
N THR A 473 19.06 54.06 83.21
CA THR A 473 20.19 54.03 84.15
C THR A 473 21.50 53.72 83.53
N GLU A 474 22.35 54.73 83.52
CA GLU A 474 23.65 54.79 82.90
C GLU A 474 24.70 53.75 83.40
N ALA A 475 24.74 53.51 84.75
CA ALA A 475 25.72 52.60 85.38
C ALA A 475 25.54 51.11 85.01
N GLN A 476 24.33 50.70 84.88
CA GLN A 476 23.99 49.34 84.48
C GLN A 476 23.96 49.20 82.96
N ALA A 477 23.58 50.27 82.30
CA ALA A 477 23.65 50.30 80.84
C ALA A 477 25.04 50.14 80.32
N ILE A 478 26.05 50.73 80.92
CA ILE A 478 27.43 50.64 80.52
C ILE A 478 27.99 49.20 80.69
N LYS A 479 27.73 48.56 81.81
CA LYS A 479 28.18 47.18 82.06
C LYS A 479 27.52 46.15 81.14
N HIS A 480 26.26 46.34 80.83
CA HIS A 480 25.54 45.45 79.92
C HIS A 480 25.49 45.98 78.46
N ASN A 481 25.81 47.22 78.19
CA ASN A 481 25.86 47.77 76.86
C ASN A 481 26.89 46.97 75.93
N SER A 482 28.04 46.66 76.51
CA SER A 482 29.05 45.86 75.76
C SER A 482 28.58 44.43 75.46
N GLN A 483 27.78 43.86 76.41
CA GLN A 483 27.19 42.51 76.15
C GLN A 483 26.02 42.62 75.20
N LEU A 484 25.16 43.67 75.37
CA LEU A 484 24.06 43.97 74.46
C LEU A 484 24.57 44.27 73.05
N ILE A 485 25.67 45.07 72.90
CA ILE A 485 26.26 45.39 71.62
C ILE A 485 26.82 44.10 70.96
N ASN A 486 27.53 43.24 71.77
CA ASN A 486 28.03 42.01 71.26
C ASN A 486 26.95 41.06 70.84
N LEU A 487 25.80 41.01 71.59
CA LEU A 487 24.64 40.23 71.19
C LEU A 487 23.92 40.83 70.01
N LEU A 488 23.83 42.18 69.91
CA LEU A 488 23.34 42.85 68.72
C LEU A 488 24.16 42.64 67.50
N GLU A 489 25.52 42.62 67.63
CA GLU A 489 26.38 42.26 66.55
C GLU A 489 26.19 40.79 66.10
N GLN A 490 26.01 39.89 67.05
CA GLN A 490 25.71 38.48 66.73
C GLN A 490 24.35 38.35 66.05
N ILE A 491 23.32 39.06 66.55
CA ILE A 491 21.96 39.11 65.95
C ILE A 491 22.07 39.68 64.52
N THR A 492 22.82 40.80 64.38
CA THR A 492 22.98 41.42 63.04
C THR A 492 23.71 40.51 62.07
N LYS A 493 24.78 39.82 62.51
CA LYS A 493 25.41 38.78 61.68
C LYS A 493 24.50 37.63 61.32
N GLN A 494 23.61 37.29 62.26
CA GLN A 494 22.60 36.25 61.99
C GLN A 494 21.59 36.75 60.95
N TYR A 495 21.13 38.00 61.03
CA TYR A 495 20.26 38.65 60.06
C TYR A 495 20.88 38.78 58.66
N GLU A 496 22.19 39.03 58.62
CA GLU A 496 22.93 39.10 57.34
C GLU A 496 23.18 37.74 56.73
N SER A 497 23.04 36.66 57.51
CA SER A 497 23.26 35.34 56.98
C SER A 497 22.16 34.92 56.04
N THR A 498 22.51 34.79 54.77
CA THR A 498 21.62 34.26 53.74
C THR A 498 21.67 32.76 53.68
N SER A 499 20.50 32.19 53.42
CA SER A 499 20.47 30.71 53.26
C SER A 499 21.28 30.28 52.07
N PRO A 500 22.27 29.35 52.23
CA PRO A 500 23.06 28.84 51.12
C PRO A 500 22.26 28.00 50.15
N TYR A 501 20.99 27.74 50.46
CA TYR A 501 20.11 26.90 49.66
C TYR A 501 19.20 27.70 48.74
N LEU A 502 19.06 29.02 48.92
CA LEU A 502 18.16 29.87 48.12
C LEU A 502 18.60 29.93 46.65
N ASP A 503 19.87 30.16 46.41
CA ASP A 503 20.43 30.22 45.06
C ASP A 503 20.34 28.84 44.37
N GLN A 504 20.61 27.77 45.12
CA GLN A 504 20.49 26.39 44.62
C GLN A 504 19.02 26.07 44.25
N ILE A 505 18.06 26.52 45.04
CA ILE A 505 16.63 26.34 44.75
C ILE A 505 16.27 27.11 43.48
N SER A 506 16.67 28.38 43.39
CA SER A 506 16.40 29.24 42.24
C SER A 506 17.05 28.68 40.95
N GLU A 507 18.29 28.25 41.05
CA GLU A 507 19.00 27.63 39.92
C GLU A 507 18.36 26.31 39.50
N MET A 508 17.97 25.48 40.47
CA MET A 508 17.27 24.23 40.18
C MET A 508 15.85 24.44 39.63
N GLU A 509 15.13 25.45 40.10
CA GLU A 509 13.79 25.75 39.58
C GLU A 509 13.83 26.37 38.18
N THR A 510 14.88 27.10 37.83
CA THR A 510 15.08 27.62 36.46
C THR A 510 15.53 26.57 35.44
N HIS A 511 16.24 25.56 35.88
CA HIS A 511 16.75 24.52 35.02
C HIS A 511 15.94 23.21 35.03
N ALA A 512 14.87 23.19 35.84
CA ALA A 512 14.50 21.91 36.46
C ALA A 512 13.52 21.06 35.70
N LEU A 513 12.57 21.54 35.03
CA LEU A 513 11.56 20.65 34.47
C LEU A 513 11.60 20.73 32.94
N GLN A 514 11.96 19.63 32.35
CA GLN A 514 11.82 19.48 30.92
C GLN A 514 10.33 19.40 30.58
N GLU A 515 9.91 20.23 29.64
CA GLU A 515 8.54 20.20 29.15
C GLU A 515 8.29 18.89 28.39
N ILE A 516 7.25 18.20 28.78
CA ILE A 516 6.85 16.96 28.11
C ILE A 516 6.00 17.34 26.90
N ASN A 517 6.55 17.09 25.73
CA ASN A 517 5.82 17.31 24.49
C ASN A 517 5.20 15.98 24.01
N PHE A 518 3.87 15.94 24.05
CA PHE A 518 3.08 14.80 23.55
C PHE A 518 2.74 14.88 22.05
N ASP A 519 3.15 15.92 21.35
CA ASP A 519 2.76 16.13 19.95
C ASP A 519 3.24 15.01 19.03
N SER A 520 4.46 14.51 19.26
CA SER A 520 5.02 13.41 18.48
C SER A 520 4.23 12.12 18.68
N ILE A 521 3.94 11.78 19.92
CA ILE A 521 3.21 10.54 20.24
C ILE A 521 1.75 10.63 19.77
N ASN A 522 1.12 11.80 19.89
CA ASN A 522 -0.23 12.03 19.40
C ASN A 522 -0.32 11.92 17.88
N LYS A 523 0.68 12.44 17.15
CA LYS A 523 0.78 12.30 15.69
C LYS A 523 0.97 10.85 15.30
N LEU A 524 1.90 10.15 15.93
CA LEU A 524 2.17 8.74 15.66
C LEU A 524 0.95 7.85 15.97
N THR A 525 0.25 8.13 17.06
CA THR A 525 -0.97 7.42 17.43
C THR A 525 -2.06 7.57 16.36
N LYS A 526 -2.25 8.77 15.83
CA LYS A 526 -3.18 9.01 14.73
C LYS A 526 -2.76 8.31 13.44
N VAL A 527 -1.46 8.31 13.15
CA VAL A 527 -0.91 7.54 12.03
C VAL A 527 -1.20 6.05 12.22
N LEU A 528 -1.00 5.54 13.43
CA LEU A 528 -1.29 4.16 13.76
C LEU A 528 -2.77 3.80 13.60
N GLU A 529 -3.66 4.67 14.03
CA GLU A 529 -5.11 4.51 13.85
C GLU A 529 -5.50 4.49 12.37
N HIS A 530 -4.95 5.42 11.58
CA HIS A 530 -5.13 5.43 10.12
C HIS A 530 -4.59 4.15 9.45
N GLN A 531 -3.40 3.72 9.84
CA GLN A 531 -2.81 2.48 9.31
C GLN A 531 -3.65 1.26 9.68
N LYS A 532 -4.18 1.18 10.90
CA LYS A 532 -5.09 0.11 11.33
C LYS A 532 -6.39 0.14 10.54
N PHE A 533 -6.97 1.30 10.33
CA PHE A 533 -8.16 1.49 9.52
C PHE A 533 -7.93 1.03 8.06
N LEU A 534 -6.81 1.45 7.46
CA LEU A 534 -6.43 1.02 6.12
C LEU A 534 -6.21 -0.50 6.06
N LEU A 535 -5.57 -1.07 7.07
CA LEU A 535 -5.37 -2.51 7.15
C LEU A 535 -6.71 -3.26 7.21
N ASP A 536 -7.63 -2.79 8.03
CA ASP A 536 -8.98 -3.39 8.11
C ASP A 536 -9.69 -3.33 6.76
N ILE A 537 -9.70 -2.19 6.10
CA ILE A 537 -10.30 -2.04 4.76
C ILE A 537 -9.69 -3.02 3.74
N LEU A 538 -8.38 -3.25 3.80
CA LEU A 538 -7.69 -4.13 2.85
C LEU A 538 -7.88 -5.62 3.18
N THR A 539 -8.00 -5.97 4.45
CA THR A 539 -8.03 -7.37 4.90
C THR A 539 -9.43 -7.89 5.18
N ASN A 540 -10.35 -7.01 5.57
CA ASN A 540 -11.72 -7.38 5.87
C ASN A 540 -12.46 -7.78 4.59
N LYS A 541 -12.97 -9.01 4.57
CA LYS A 541 -13.72 -9.56 3.42
C LYS A 541 -14.99 -8.77 3.11
N ASP A 542 -15.57 -8.17 4.12
CA ASP A 542 -16.79 -7.39 4.03
C ASP A 542 -16.56 -5.88 3.83
N SER A 543 -15.31 -5.46 3.71
CA SER A 543 -14.98 -4.06 3.51
C SER A 543 -15.64 -3.53 2.22
N PHE A 544 -16.09 -2.30 2.29
CA PHE A 544 -16.67 -1.60 1.14
C PHE A 544 -15.70 -1.56 -0.06
N VAL A 545 -14.42 -1.35 0.22
CA VAL A 545 -13.39 -1.28 -0.83
C VAL A 545 -13.26 -2.61 -1.56
N ARG A 546 -13.18 -3.73 -0.81
CA ARG A 546 -13.07 -5.06 -1.41
C ARG A 546 -14.32 -5.40 -2.21
N LYS A 547 -15.51 -5.17 -1.64
CA LYS A 547 -16.78 -5.39 -2.33
C LYS A 547 -16.89 -4.57 -3.60
N LYS A 548 -16.47 -3.31 -3.54
CA LYS A 548 -16.54 -2.41 -4.71
C LYS A 548 -15.56 -2.82 -5.81
N ILE A 549 -14.34 -3.22 -5.44
CA ILE A 549 -13.35 -3.73 -6.41
C ILE A 549 -13.86 -5.00 -7.08
N VAL A 550 -14.40 -5.93 -6.30
CA VAL A 550 -14.99 -7.17 -6.83
C VAL A 550 -16.13 -6.86 -7.79
N GLU A 551 -17.10 -6.06 -7.36
CA GLU A 551 -18.27 -5.70 -8.16
C GLU A 551 -17.88 -5.03 -9.48
N GLN A 552 -17.00 -4.06 -9.44
CA GLN A 552 -16.56 -3.32 -10.63
C GLN A 552 -15.80 -4.21 -11.60
N ASN A 553 -14.85 -4.98 -11.09
CA ASN A 553 -14.01 -5.83 -11.92
C ASN A 553 -14.78 -7.04 -12.46
N LEU A 554 -15.71 -7.62 -11.69
CA LEU A 554 -16.61 -8.66 -12.19
C LEU A 554 -17.58 -8.13 -13.26
N SER A 555 -18.13 -6.96 -13.05
CA SER A 555 -18.99 -6.31 -14.06
C SER A 555 -18.22 -6.10 -15.36
N TYR A 556 -16.97 -5.63 -15.27
CA TYR A 556 -16.10 -5.48 -16.43
C TYR A 556 -15.76 -6.83 -17.07
N LEU A 557 -15.43 -7.85 -16.24
CA LEU A 557 -15.15 -9.19 -16.72
C LEU A 557 -16.34 -9.77 -17.50
N ASN A 558 -17.50 -9.75 -16.88
CA ASN A 558 -18.73 -10.28 -17.49
C ASN A 558 -19.01 -9.62 -18.82
N LEU A 559 -18.82 -8.33 -18.88
CA LEU A 559 -18.97 -7.56 -20.09
C LEU A 559 -18.00 -7.96 -21.19
N ARG A 560 -16.71 -8.04 -20.84
CA ARG A 560 -15.70 -8.46 -21.80
C ARG A 560 -15.98 -9.87 -22.30
N LEU A 561 -16.37 -10.73 -21.37
CA LEU A 561 -16.68 -12.13 -21.67
C LEU A 561 -17.85 -12.24 -22.65
N THR A 562 -18.98 -11.61 -22.33
CA THR A 562 -20.15 -11.61 -23.24
C THR A 562 -19.77 -11.15 -24.64
N ASN A 563 -19.02 -10.07 -24.71
CA ASN A 563 -18.52 -9.55 -25.97
C ASN A 563 -17.63 -10.51 -26.77
N TYR A 564 -16.76 -11.23 -26.09
CA TYR A 564 -15.92 -12.21 -26.76
C TYR A 564 -16.71 -13.44 -27.18
N LEU A 565 -17.63 -13.90 -26.32
CA LEU A 565 -18.49 -15.04 -26.64
C LEU A 565 -19.38 -14.75 -27.86
N ASP A 566 -19.98 -13.58 -27.92
CA ASP A 566 -20.77 -13.14 -29.07
C ASP A 566 -19.94 -13.13 -30.35
N LYS A 567 -18.71 -12.57 -30.29
CA LYS A 567 -17.80 -12.52 -31.43
C LYS A 567 -17.34 -13.89 -31.89
N ILE A 568 -17.03 -14.79 -30.95
CA ILE A 568 -16.62 -16.14 -31.27
C ILE A 568 -17.80 -17.00 -31.76
N GLY A 569 -19.03 -16.54 -31.54
CA GLY A 569 -20.24 -17.23 -31.95
C GLY A 569 -20.64 -18.33 -30.98
N LEU A 570 -20.51 -18.07 -29.68
CA LEU A 570 -21.00 -18.96 -28.65
C LEU A 570 -22.31 -18.41 -28.07
N PRO A 571 -23.45 -19.10 -28.21
CA PRO A 571 -24.75 -18.59 -27.78
C PRO A 571 -24.97 -18.65 -26.26
N HIS A 572 -24.04 -19.24 -25.52
CA HIS A 572 -24.12 -19.42 -24.09
C HIS A 572 -23.87 -18.10 -23.36
N GLN A 573 -24.67 -17.85 -22.34
CA GLN A 573 -24.41 -16.75 -21.40
C GLN A 573 -23.56 -17.30 -20.26
N VAL A 574 -22.46 -16.65 -19.98
CA VAL A 574 -21.53 -17.01 -18.91
C VAL A 574 -21.32 -15.80 -18.01
N VAL A 575 -21.69 -15.94 -16.76
CA VAL A 575 -21.71 -14.85 -15.80
C VAL A 575 -20.96 -15.25 -14.53
N PHE A 576 -20.01 -14.41 -14.14
CA PHE A 576 -19.36 -14.47 -12.84
C PHE A 576 -20.21 -13.71 -11.82
N LYS A 577 -20.59 -14.39 -10.75
CA LYS A 577 -21.37 -13.81 -9.64
C LYS A 577 -20.46 -13.14 -8.61
N ASN A 578 -21.05 -12.33 -7.74
CA ASN A 578 -20.32 -11.62 -6.69
C ASN A 578 -19.64 -12.53 -5.66
N ASP A 579 -20.09 -13.75 -5.52
CA ASP A 579 -19.46 -14.81 -4.71
C ASP A 579 -18.29 -15.49 -5.43
N MET A 580 -17.96 -15.02 -6.65
CA MET A 580 -16.94 -15.59 -7.55
C MET A 580 -17.28 -16.96 -8.12
N THR A 581 -18.53 -17.39 -8.05
CA THR A 581 -19.02 -18.57 -8.78
C THR A 581 -19.33 -18.19 -10.22
N VAL A 582 -19.27 -19.20 -11.12
CA VAL A 582 -19.56 -19.01 -12.54
C VAL A 582 -20.82 -19.77 -12.90
N GLU A 583 -21.72 -19.12 -13.58
CA GLU A 583 -22.94 -19.69 -14.11
C GLU A 583 -22.86 -19.70 -15.64
N ILE A 584 -23.14 -20.86 -16.23
CA ILE A 584 -23.25 -21.02 -17.68
C ILE A 584 -24.72 -21.30 -17.97
N THR A 585 -25.33 -20.53 -18.86
CA THR A 585 -26.72 -20.73 -19.23
C THR A 585 -26.88 -20.75 -20.75
N GLU A 586 -27.73 -21.62 -21.23
CA GLU A 586 -28.19 -21.68 -22.63
C GLU A 586 -29.72 -21.70 -22.67
N LEU A 587 -30.31 -20.79 -23.40
CA LEU A 587 -31.77 -20.63 -23.49
C LEU A 587 -32.46 -20.61 -22.12
N GLY A 588 -31.80 -20.01 -21.11
CA GLY A 588 -32.31 -19.91 -19.74
C GLY A 588 -32.16 -21.17 -18.88
N ARG A 589 -31.42 -22.17 -19.34
CA ARG A 589 -31.11 -23.41 -18.58
C ARG A 589 -29.66 -23.37 -18.15
N GLU A 590 -29.39 -23.68 -16.90
CA GLU A 590 -28.04 -23.80 -16.37
C GLU A 590 -27.36 -25.06 -16.89
N LEU A 591 -26.11 -24.94 -17.24
CA LEU A 591 -25.26 -26.00 -17.79
C LEU A 591 -23.94 -26.07 -16.99
N ASP A 592 -23.46 -27.29 -16.84
CA ASP A 592 -22.06 -27.51 -16.40
C ASP A 592 -21.11 -27.42 -17.60
N PHE A 593 -19.87 -26.97 -17.33
CA PHE A 593 -18.83 -26.93 -18.36
C PHE A 593 -18.64 -28.27 -19.07
N GLY A 594 -18.79 -29.40 -18.35
CA GLY A 594 -18.70 -30.75 -18.90
C GLY A 594 -19.85 -31.13 -19.87
N ASN A 595 -20.92 -30.33 -19.91
CA ASN A 595 -22.02 -30.56 -20.87
C ASN A 595 -21.76 -29.93 -22.23
N LEU A 596 -20.76 -29.06 -22.34
CA LEU A 596 -20.42 -28.39 -23.59
C LEU A 596 -19.74 -29.35 -24.57
N SER A 597 -20.07 -29.22 -25.83
CA SER A 597 -19.29 -29.86 -26.89
C SER A 597 -17.84 -29.34 -26.89
N ARG A 598 -16.93 -30.12 -27.46
CA ARG A 598 -15.52 -29.71 -27.56
C ARG A 598 -15.35 -28.31 -28.21
N GLY A 599 -16.15 -28.03 -29.24
CA GLY A 599 -16.10 -26.75 -29.93
C GLY A 599 -16.59 -25.59 -29.10
N GLU A 600 -17.69 -25.79 -28.38
CA GLU A 600 -18.23 -24.80 -27.44
C GLU A 600 -17.28 -24.58 -26.27
N ALA A 601 -16.73 -25.64 -25.70
CA ALA A 601 -15.74 -25.55 -24.63
C ALA A 601 -14.51 -24.76 -25.06
N ASN A 602 -13.96 -24.99 -26.26
CA ASN A 602 -12.80 -24.26 -26.77
C ASN A 602 -13.12 -22.78 -27.05
N ARG A 603 -14.31 -22.48 -27.58
CA ARG A 603 -14.77 -21.09 -27.75
C ARG A 603 -14.89 -20.39 -26.41
N LEU A 604 -15.45 -21.08 -25.40
CA LEU A 604 -15.58 -20.55 -24.06
C LEU A 604 -14.20 -20.32 -23.41
N ILE A 605 -13.27 -21.27 -23.55
CA ILE A 605 -11.90 -21.11 -23.05
C ILE A 605 -11.22 -19.89 -23.69
N LEU A 606 -11.33 -19.73 -25.00
CA LEU A 606 -10.77 -18.57 -25.71
C LEU A 606 -11.42 -17.27 -25.24
N GLY A 607 -12.76 -17.23 -25.19
CA GLY A 607 -13.50 -16.05 -24.73
C GLY A 607 -13.14 -15.66 -23.31
N LEU A 608 -13.08 -16.61 -22.39
CA LEU A 608 -12.63 -16.42 -21.01
C LEU A 608 -11.20 -15.89 -20.96
N SER A 609 -10.29 -16.53 -21.68
CA SER A 609 -8.88 -16.13 -21.66
C SER A 609 -8.67 -14.71 -22.17
N PHE A 610 -9.40 -14.32 -23.21
CA PHE A 610 -9.36 -12.94 -23.72
C PHE A 610 -9.98 -11.95 -22.74
N ALA A 611 -11.09 -12.31 -22.11
CA ALA A 611 -11.72 -11.50 -21.07
C ALA A 611 -10.83 -11.37 -19.83
N PHE A 612 -10.24 -12.46 -19.37
CA PHE A 612 -9.27 -12.47 -18.26
C PHE A 612 -8.06 -11.60 -18.57
N ARG A 613 -7.53 -11.73 -19.78
CA ARG A 613 -6.42 -10.87 -20.21
C ARG A 613 -6.78 -9.40 -20.20
N ASP A 614 -7.97 -9.04 -20.65
CA ASP A 614 -8.41 -7.66 -20.66
C ASP A 614 -8.58 -7.09 -19.24
N VAL A 615 -9.14 -7.88 -18.31
CA VAL A 615 -9.22 -7.52 -16.90
C VAL A 615 -7.84 -7.39 -16.29
N TRP A 616 -6.96 -8.35 -16.56
CA TRP A 616 -5.59 -8.33 -16.10
C TRP A 616 -4.84 -7.08 -16.57
N GLU A 617 -4.87 -6.81 -17.88
CA GLU A 617 -4.19 -5.67 -18.48
C GLU A 617 -4.74 -4.31 -18.03
N ASN A 618 -5.93 -4.30 -17.44
CA ASN A 618 -6.54 -3.11 -16.83
C ASN A 618 -6.01 -2.84 -15.42
N LEU A 619 -5.69 -3.88 -14.66
CA LEU A 619 -5.26 -3.81 -13.26
C LEU A 619 -3.75 -3.87 -13.11
N TYR A 620 -3.11 -4.62 -13.97
CA TYR A 620 -1.67 -4.87 -13.96
C TYR A 620 -1.02 -4.34 -15.22
N GLN A 621 0.24 -4.65 -15.40
CA GLN A 621 0.96 -4.23 -16.59
C GLN A 621 0.60 -5.08 -17.80
N PRO A 622 0.22 -4.47 -18.93
CA PRO A 622 -0.03 -5.23 -20.14
C PRO A 622 1.23 -5.98 -20.59
N ILE A 623 1.02 -7.19 -21.09
CA ILE A 623 2.08 -8.00 -21.70
C ILE A 623 1.96 -7.98 -23.24
N ASN A 624 3.09 -7.83 -23.92
CA ASN A 624 3.08 -7.73 -25.39
C ASN A 624 2.71 -9.04 -26.09
N THR A 625 2.86 -10.19 -25.46
CA THR A 625 2.82 -11.50 -26.11
C THR A 625 1.58 -12.29 -25.73
N LEU A 626 1.02 -13.03 -26.68
CA LEU A 626 -0.03 -14.03 -26.50
C LEU A 626 0.29 -15.26 -27.34
N PHE A 627 0.25 -16.41 -26.71
CA PHE A 627 0.37 -17.71 -27.40
C PHE A 627 -0.97 -18.42 -27.37
N ILE A 628 -1.31 -19.08 -28.48
CA ILE A 628 -2.49 -19.94 -28.60
C ILE A 628 -2.02 -21.26 -29.21
N ASP A 629 -2.05 -22.32 -28.43
CA ASP A 629 -1.52 -23.63 -28.82
C ASP A 629 -2.66 -24.61 -29.06
N GLU A 630 -2.93 -24.89 -30.34
CA GLU A 630 -3.91 -25.85 -30.83
C GLU A 630 -5.37 -25.65 -30.42
N LEU A 631 -5.69 -24.64 -29.63
CA LEU A 631 -7.07 -24.36 -29.18
C LEU A 631 -8.02 -24.03 -30.35
N ILE A 632 -7.49 -23.44 -31.40
CA ILE A 632 -8.25 -23.07 -32.59
C ILE A 632 -8.41 -24.29 -33.53
N ASP A 633 -7.48 -25.21 -33.51
CA ASP A 633 -7.48 -26.36 -34.38
C ASP A 633 -8.48 -27.45 -33.97
N SER A 634 -8.68 -27.62 -32.68
CA SER A 634 -9.42 -28.73 -32.12
C SER A 634 -10.86 -28.34 -31.81
N GLY A 635 -11.82 -28.87 -32.55
CA GLY A 635 -13.25 -28.78 -32.26
C GLY A 635 -13.97 -27.51 -32.78
N LEU A 636 -13.23 -26.48 -33.22
CA LEU A 636 -13.84 -25.30 -33.84
C LEU A 636 -14.24 -25.58 -35.27
N ASP A 637 -15.44 -25.16 -35.64
CA ASP A 637 -15.88 -25.14 -37.03
C ASP A 637 -15.22 -23.98 -37.78
N THR A 638 -15.43 -23.91 -39.09
CA THR A 638 -14.82 -22.89 -39.94
C THR A 638 -15.11 -21.47 -39.46
N MET A 639 -16.36 -21.20 -39.06
CA MET A 639 -16.75 -19.88 -38.54
C MET A 639 -16.04 -19.56 -37.22
N GLY A 640 -15.94 -20.53 -36.29
CA GLY A 640 -15.23 -20.34 -35.03
C GLY A 640 -13.74 -20.02 -35.23
N VAL A 641 -13.10 -20.66 -36.20
CA VAL A 641 -11.71 -20.37 -36.56
C VAL A 641 -11.58 -18.96 -37.17
N GLU A 642 -12.45 -18.61 -38.11
CA GLU A 642 -12.45 -17.27 -38.75
C GLU A 642 -12.65 -16.17 -37.72
N ASN A 643 -13.63 -16.33 -36.87
CA ASN A 643 -13.93 -15.37 -35.81
C ASN A 643 -12.76 -15.24 -34.82
N SER A 644 -12.16 -16.34 -34.41
CA SER A 644 -11.00 -16.32 -33.51
C SER A 644 -9.81 -15.61 -34.16
N ILE A 645 -9.50 -15.87 -35.41
CA ILE A 645 -8.42 -15.18 -36.13
C ILE A 645 -8.70 -13.71 -36.34
N ALA A 646 -9.96 -13.34 -36.60
CA ALA A 646 -10.36 -11.94 -36.69
C ALA A 646 -10.13 -11.19 -35.38
N ILE A 647 -10.50 -11.80 -34.25
CA ILE A 647 -10.21 -11.29 -32.90
C ILE A 647 -8.68 -11.11 -32.71
N LEU A 648 -7.89 -12.14 -33.02
CA LEU A 648 -6.44 -12.11 -32.83
C LEU A 648 -5.77 -11.03 -33.68
N LYS A 649 -6.18 -10.88 -34.93
CA LYS A 649 -5.69 -9.83 -35.80
C LYS A 649 -6.05 -8.45 -35.27
N ASP A 650 -7.25 -8.29 -34.76
CA ASP A 650 -7.68 -7.06 -34.12
C ASP A 650 -6.84 -6.74 -32.88
N MET A 651 -6.67 -7.71 -31.99
CA MET A 651 -5.81 -7.57 -30.80
C MET A 651 -4.37 -7.21 -31.16
N SER A 652 -3.81 -7.89 -32.17
CA SER A 652 -2.46 -7.63 -32.62
C SER A 652 -2.30 -6.20 -33.14
N ARG A 653 -3.16 -5.77 -34.06
CA ARG A 653 -3.07 -4.46 -34.70
C ARG A 653 -3.37 -3.30 -33.76
N ARG A 654 -4.47 -3.38 -32.98
CA ARG A 654 -4.88 -2.28 -32.09
C ARG A 654 -4.01 -2.13 -30.87
N ARG A 655 -3.55 -3.25 -30.32
CA ARG A 655 -2.79 -3.26 -29.07
C ARG A 655 -1.30 -3.46 -29.27
N GLN A 656 -0.86 -3.55 -30.53
CA GLN A 656 0.53 -3.83 -30.92
C GLN A 656 1.08 -5.07 -30.20
N LYS A 657 0.27 -6.14 -30.18
CA LYS A 657 0.63 -7.40 -29.52
C LYS A 657 1.32 -8.34 -30.48
N SER A 658 2.27 -9.09 -29.98
CA SER A 658 2.89 -10.24 -30.64
C SER A 658 2.05 -11.47 -30.38
N ILE A 659 1.24 -11.90 -31.34
CA ILE A 659 0.36 -13.04 -31.18
C ILE A 659 0.93 -14.25 -31.92
N TRP A 660 1.09 -15.35 -31.18
CA TRP A 660 1.68 -16.57 -31.66
C TRP A 660 0.61 -17.67 -31.71
N LEU A 661 0.24 -18.08 -32.90
CA LEU A 661 -0.74 -19.13 -33.14
C LEU A 661 -0.05 -20.43 -33.57
N VAL A 662 -0.08 -21.41 -32.70
CA VAL A 662 0.34 -22.77 -33.07
C VAL A 662 -0.84 -23.49 -33.68
N SER A 663 -0.68 -23.90 -34.91
CA SER A 663 -1.72 -24.60 -35.67
C SER A 663 -1.16 -25.68 -36.56
N HIS A 664 -2.01 -26.66 -36.85
CA HIS A 664 -1.74 -27.68 -37.86
C HIS A 664 -2.32 -27.29 -39.22
N ARG A 665 -3.14 -26.23 -39.28
CA ARG A 665 -3.87 -25.83 -40.49
C ARG A 665 -3.00 -24.93 -41.36
N GLU A 666 -2.53 -25.47 -42.47
CA GLU A 666 -1.73 -24.70 -43.44
C GLU A 666 -2.49 -23.60 -44.15
N GLU A 667 -3.83 -23.77 -44.25
CA GLU A 667 -4.74 -22.80 -44.82
C GLU A 667 -4.66 -21.46 -44.11
N LEU A 668 -4.18 -21.45 -42.88
CA LEU A 668 -3.95 -20.22 -42.11
C LEU A 668 -2.71 -19.45 -42.58
N ALA A 669 -1.80 -20.09 -43.30
CA ALA A 669 -0.55 -19.48 -43.75
C ALA A 669 -0.79 -18.25 -44.65
N GLY A 670 -1.79 -18.33 -45.55
CA GLY A 670 -2.14 -17.20 -46.40
C GLY A 670 -2.94 -16.08 -45.75
N ARG A 671 -3.24 -16.26 -44.45
CA ARG A 671 -4.10 -15.32 -43.68
C ARG A 671 -3.35 -14.56 -42.62
N VAL A 672 -2.11 -14.86 -42.35
CA VAL A 672 -1.29 -14.25 -41.34
C VAL A 672 -0.06 -13.59 -41.94
N PRO A 673 0.41 -12.47 -41.40
CA PRO A 673 1.56 -11.78 -41.95
C PRO A 673 2.87 -12.50 -41.69
N ASN A 674 2.98 -13.27 -40.60
CA ASN A 674 4.24 -13.91 -40.22
C ASN A 674 4.05 -15.40 -40.05
N ILE A 675 5.07 -16.15 -40.45
CA ILE A 675 5.14 -17.62 -40.27
C ILE A 675 6.47 -17.96 -39.61
N LEU A 676 6.39 -18.72 -38.51
CA LEU A 676 7.52 -19.39 -37.91
C LEU A 676 7.43 -20.88 -38.24
N LYS A 677 8.34 -21.36 -39.08
CA LYS A 677 8.44 -22.80 -39.39
C LYS A 677 9.24 -23.50 -38.31
N VAL A 678 8.68 -24.56 -37.75
CA VAL A 678 9.29 -25.45 -36.79
C VAL A 678 9.63 -26.75 -37.48
N ILE A 679 10.87 -26.88 -37.83
CA ILE A 679 11.36 -28.03 -38.62
C ILE A 679 11.96 -29.04 -37.66
N LYS A 680 11.55 -30.30 -37.82
CA LYS A 680 12.17 -31.42 -37.13
C LYS A 680 12.93 -32.28 -38.13
N GLU A 681 14.21 -32.39 -37.90
CA GLU A 681 15.12 -33.19 -38.75
C GLU A 681 16.16 -33.89 -37.87
N GLY A 682 16.39 -35.17 -38.13
CA GLY A 682 17.33 -36.01 -37.37
C GLY A 682 16.98 -36.09 -35.88
N GLY A 683 15.70 -36.02 -35.53
CA GLY A 683 15.21 -36.02 -34.15
C GLY A 683 15.29 -34.65 -33.40
N TYR A 684 15.83 -33.63 -34.05
CA TYR A 684 16.00 -32.31 -33.45
C TYR A 684 15.09 -31.26 -34.08
N THR A 685 14.68 -30.30 -33.28
CA THR A 685 13.84 -29.17 -33.68
C THR A 685 14.68 -27.93 -33.94
N SER A 686 14.41 -27.25 -35.06
CA SER A 686 14.93 -25.92 -35.36
C SER A 686 13.79 -24.94 -35.69
N TYR A 687 14.01 -23.66 -35.44
CA TYR A 687 13.08 -22.58 -35.77
C TYR A 687 13.63 -21.77 -36.96
N ASN A 688 12.85 -21.72 -38.02
CA ASN A 688 13.16 -20.88 -39.19
C ASN A 688 12.04 -19.84 -39.34
N SER A 689 12.34 -18.55 -39.23
CA SER A 689 11.43 -17.51 -39.66
C SER A 689 11.38 -17.55 -41.19
N ALA A 690 10.25 -17.93 -41.76
CA ALA A 690 10.04 -17.69 -43.20
C ALA A 690 10.12 -16.17 -43.44
N VAL A 691 10.91 -15.78 -44.40
CA VAL A 691 11.02 -14.41 -44.92
C VAL A 691 9.62 -13.91 -45.24
N ASP A 692 9.32 -12.65 -44.88
CA ASP A 692 8.05 -11.95 -45.15
C ASP A 692 7.47 -12.39 -46.51
N VAL A 693 6.29 -12.99 -46.43
CA VAL A 693 5.47 -13.14 -47.64
C VAL A 693 4.88 -11.74 -47.89
N GLN A 694 5.52 -11.04 -48.83
CA GLN A 694 5.02 -9.75 -49.35
C GLN A 694 3.63 -9.90 -49.95
#